data_8ebfd541736da87a85c0587ed9b02059
#
_entry.id   8ebfd541736da87a85c0587ed9b02059
#
_cell.length_a   1.000
_cell.length_b   1.000
_cell.length_c   1.000
_cell.angle_alpha   90.00
_cell.angle_beta   90.00
_cell.angle_gamma   90.00
#
_symmetry.space_group_name_H-M   'P 1'
#
loop_
_entity.id
_entity.type
_entity.pdbx_description
1 polymer ?
#
loop_
_entity_poly.entity_id
_entity_poly.type
_entity_poly.pdbx_seq_one_letter_code
_entity_poly.pdbx_strand_id
1 'polypeptide(L)'
;MKRIRNYSISGSKYFILGVIFLVTVIITFISMKFEQIMPSATTMADATLPTVAMDTEAGTQYNVLHGYTSELDSTLFYGNITPVAKDRKLTVTINTYGEDIEGVAYKIRSLEDKSLIENTEVSDYDNAGSSINVTFNIKNLLDTGKEYALEIVLKTKKHEAVYYYTRIVYGVDYDLQKKLDFVMDFNACTFDDSRLKDIAGYLETSSSGDNTNYGKVNINCSLSQVGWGDLDPYVESDIIPEVISVDDDVAILRLSYRVGAANDYSSSDTYTVSEYYRIRQTNSGFYLLNFEREMNQVFDARNDLTSTAKINLGINSSTDVNCASDEKGIYTYFVNQGSLWCFNSSSQTFTRVFSFKGEETDSVREGYDAHNIKIMKIEDNGDATFLVSGYMNRGEHEGQVGVSLCRYSYSDNDVTERLFIPMAIPYNILTQNVGGVSYVSNDKFYILIDETLYSVDLVSKEVMTEITGLKENSYAVSDAGDAIAYSVSGDICNTDTIRVLNMSNDSAYELKADEADTLRPLGYIDSDFIYGMAHKEDIVSDADGSRTYAMYKVGIMDVDYNIIKQYEQPDIYVSDTEVEGKRITLTRIVKSGSGYVSTSIDQLINKDENVVENVVKADTISTDARKQELYIDLITKVNDISVSYRTSGEIIFKDNTSLELEDEFTWDGRYYVYGYGTFQGSRTQLESAITLAYDTYGTVVDCDSKSVWKRYRSTQASIDGVSPVMGGSSLENAVTTVCNYLGADYNAAAYMEQGYTAVQTMNMISGVHGISLTGITCEKALSYVGEGSLVIAKTGEDEYIIITAYNSSEIAYIESSSGSVKTMSMNDAGKMFSQGGNIYVTSYK
;
A
#
# COMPACT_ATOMS: atom_id res chain seq x y z
N MET A 1 -24.56 80.18 -55.64
CA MET A 1 -23.53 79.47 -54.88
C MET A 1 -23.80 79.58 -53.41
N LYS A 2 -24.44 78.66 -52.80
CA LYS A 2 -24.56 78.38 -51.36
C LYS A 2 -25.64 77.35 -51.12
N ARG A 3 -25.40 76.07 -51.39
CA ARG A 3 -26.29 74.94 -50.86
C ARG A 3 -25.66 73.59 -51.16
N ILE A 4 -24.41 73.33 -50.82
CA ILE A 4 -23.85 71.96 -50.76
C ILE A 4 -22.77 71.97 -49.68
N ARG A 5 -23.14 71.96 -48.38
CA ARG A 5 -22.15 71.75 -47.35
C ARG A 5 -22.71 71.22 -45.99
N ASN A 6 -23.99 70.86 -45.88
CA ASN A 6 -24.56 70.51 -44.60
C ASN A 6 -25.05 69.06 -44.53
N TYR A 7 -24.87 68.19 -45.54
CA TYR A 7 -25.33 66.83 -45.56
C TYR A 7 -24.26 65.76 -45.17
N SER A 8 -22.96 66.13 -45.25
CA SER A 8 -21.90 65.13 -44.98
C SER A 8 -21.55 64.96 -43.45
N ILE A 9 -21.81 66.02 -42.64
CA ILE A 9 -21.45 65.98 -41.23
C ILE A 9 -22.45 65.20 -40.37
N SER A 10 -23.69 65.15 -40.76
CA SER A 10 -24.75 64.35 -40.07
C SER A 10 -24.59 62.90 -40.32
N GLY A 11 -24.34 62.41 -41.54
CA GLY A 11 -24.11 60.97 -41.85
C GLY A 11 -22.88 60.37 -41.20
N SER A 12 -21.81 61.16 -41.10
CA SER A 12 -20.60 60.72 -40.43
C SER A 12 -20.78 60.55 -38.94
N LYS A 13 -21.58 61.36 -38.26
CA LYS A 13 -21.87 61.17 -36.82
C LYS A 13 -22.69 59.89 -36.56
N TYR A 14 -23.68 59.63 -37.38
CA TYR A 14 -24.49 58.36 -37.21
C TYR A 14 -23.66 57.10 -37.58
N PHE A 15 -22.76 57.18 -38.55
CA PHE A 15 -21.84 56.15 -38.88
C PHE A 15 -20.85 55.83 -37.70
N ILE A 16 -20.27 56.90 -37.12
CA ILE A 16 -19.38 56.76 -35.94
C ILE A 16 -20.16 56.18 -34.74
N LEU A 17 -21.39 56.66 -34.50
CA LEU A 17 -22.26 56.10 -33.42
C LEU A 17 -22.58 54.62 -33.68
N GLY A 18 -22.85 54.22 -34.91
CA GLY A 18 -23.10 52.84 -35.31
C GLY A 18 -21.86 51.92 -35.10
N VAL A 19 -20.65 52.45 -35.43
CA VAL A 19 -19.41 51.71 -35.17
C VAL A 19 -19.13 51.57 -33.68
N ILE A 20 -19.32 52.63 -32.90
CA ILE A 20 -19.16 52.57 -31.42
C ILE A 20 -20.16 51.57 -30.83
N PHE A 21 -21.43 51.61 -31.25
CA PHE A 21 -22.43 50.64 -30.79
C PHE A 21 -22.03 49.19 -31.14
N LEU A 22 -21.59 48.95 -32.37
CA LEU A 22 -21.16 47.63 -32.81
C LEU A 22 -19.92 47.13 -32.04
N VAL A 23 -18.94 48.01 -31.80
CA VAL A 23 -17.77 47.69 -30.99
C VAL A 23 -18.17 47.43 -29.54
N THR A 24 -19.07 48.19 -28.97
CA THR A 24 -19.58 47.97 -27.62
C THR A 24 -20.31 46.61 -27.51
N VAL A 25 -21.18 46.29 -28.48
CA VAL A 25 -21.86 44.99 -28.54
C VAL A 25 -20.88 43.82 -28.68
N ILE A 26 -19.87 43.97 -29.53
CA ILE A 26 -18.80 42.97 -29.70
C ILE A 26 -18.01 42.80 -28.39
N ILE A 27 -17.62 43.91 -27.74
CA ILE A 27 -16.92 43.86 -26.44
C ILE A 27 -17.79 43.20 -25.37
N THR A 28 -19.09 43.59 -25.28
CA THR A 28 -20.02 42.99 -24.33
C THR A 28 -20.22 41.50 -24.62
N PHE A 29 -20.32 41.09 -25.89
CA PHE A 29 -20.47 39.69 -26.27
C PHE A 29 -19.22 38.85 -25.98
N ILE A 30 -18.03 39.44 -26.15
CA ILE A 30 -16.75 38.82 -25.79
C ILE A 30 -16.64 38.72 -24.27
N SER A 31 -17.01 39.77 -23.51
CA SER A 31 -17.04 39.74 -22.05
C SER A 31 -18.01 38.69 -21.52
N MET A 32 -19.25 38.63 -22.07
CA MET A 32 -20.22 37.60 -21.71
C MET A 32 -19.77 36.18 -22.05
N LYS A 33 -19.03 35.98 -23.17
CA LYS A 33 -18.42 34.67 -23.45
C LYS A 33 -17.22 34.39 -22.55
N PHE A 34 -16.45 35.41 -22.14
CA PHE A 34 -15.37 35.23 -21.15
C PHE A 34 -15.92 34.93 -19.76
N GLU A 35 -17.04 35.56 -19.32
CA GLU A 35 -17.70 35.21 -18.07
C GLU A 35 -18.33 33.80 -18.08
N GLN A 36 -18.80 33.31 -19.25
CA GLN A 36 -19.31 31.95 -19.41
C GLN A 36 -18.21 30.88 -19.54
N ILE A 37 -16.93 31.23 -19.63
CA ILE A 37 -15.78 30.31 -19.82
C ILE A 37 -14.88 30.30 -18.57
N MET A 38 -15.11 31.17 -17.57
CA MET A 38 -14.42 31.01 -16.31
C MET A 38 -15.15 29.90 -15.52
N PRO A 39 -14.58 28.72 -15.38
CA PRO A 39 -15.13 27.73 -14.47
C PRO A 39 -15.24 28.38 -13.09
N SER A 40 -16.30 28.13 -12.35
CA SER A 40 -16.39 28.58 -10.98
C SER A 40 -15.25 27.92 -10.21
N ALA A 41 -14.29 28.71 -9.72
CA ALA A 41 -13.21 28.19 -8.89
C ALA A 41 -13.71 28.15 -7.44
N THR A 42 -13.57 26.99 -6.79
CA THR A 42 -13.83 26.82 -5.36
C THR A 42 -12.51 26.60 -4.64
N THR A 43 -12.41 27.06 -3.40
CA THR A 43 -11.27 26.79 -2.52
C THR A 43 -11.51 25.53 -1.72
N MET A 44 -10.45 24.93 -1.16
CA MET A 44 -10.59 23.74 -0.31
C MET A 44 -11.38 24.08 0.97
N ALA A 45 -12.57 23.50 1.10
CA ALA A 45 -13.41 23.62 2.27
C ALA A 45 -12.90 22.73 3.42
N ASP A 46 -13.31 23.01 4.65
CA ASP A 46 -13.02 22.14 5.79
C ASP A 46 -13.76 20.80 5.69
N ALA A 47 -13.26 19.78 6.39
CA ALA A 47 -13.90 18.48 6.47
C ALA A 47 -15.29 18.60 7.10
N THR A 48 -16.28 17.90 6.54
CA THR A 48 -17.69 17.97 6.95
C THR A 48 -18.30 16.64 7.34
N LEU A 49 -17.72 15.51 6.88
CA LEU A 49 -18.30 14.19 7.10
C LEU A 49 -18.24 13.77 8.57
N PRO A 50 -19.31 13.15 9.10
CA PRO A 50 -19.31 12.49 10.41
C PRO A 50 -18.28 11.36 10.49
N THR A 51 -17.87 10.98 11.70
CA THR A 51 -17.16 9.72 11.98
C THR A 51 -18.05 8.76 12.75
N VAL A 52 -17.78 7.45 12.61
CA VAL A 52 -18.49 6.39 13.31
C VAL A 52 -17.49 5.57 14.11
N ALA A 53 -17.65 5.51 15.44
CA ALA A 53 -16.84 4.67 16.32
C ALA A 53 -17.68 3.49 16.83
N MET A 54 -17.04 2.35 17.07
CA MET A 54 -17.67 1.22 17.74
C MET A 54 -17.58 1.38 19.26
N ASP A 55 -18.58 0.92 19.99
CA ASP A 55 -18.60 0.95 21.46
C ASP A 55 -18.60 -0.47 22.03
N THR A 56 -17.79 -0.69 23.07
CA THR A 56 -17.96 -1.87 23.91
C THR A 56 -19.19 -1.73 24.81
N GLU A 57 -19.65 -2.81 25.44
CA GLU A 57 -20.73 -2.75 26.43
C GLU A 57 -20.40 -1.82 27.62
N ALA A 58 -19.13 -1.61 27.91
CA ALA A 58 -18.67 -0.70 28.98
C ALA A 58 -18.60 0.78 28.49
N GLY A 59 -18.85 1.05 27.20
CA GLY A 59 -18.80 2.39 26.61
C GLY A 59 -17.40 2.83 26.17
N THR A 60 -16.45 1.91 26.07
CA THR A 60 -15.13 2.22 25.50
C THR A 60 -15.22 2.27 23.97
N GLN A 61 -14.84 3.40 23.39
CA GLN A 61 -14.79 3.58 21.93
C GLN A 61 -13.56 2.89 21.32
N TYR A 62 -13.75 2.28 20.16
CA TYR A 62 -12.70 1.67 19.34
C TYR A 62 -13.09 1.68 17.86
N ASN A 63 -12.18 1.39 16.94
CA ASN A 63 -12.43 1.31 15.50
C ASN A 63 -13.18 2.54 14.96
N VAL A 64 -12.54 3.69 14.90
CA VAL A 64 -13.12 4.88 14.27
C VAL A 64 -13.11 4.72 12.76
N LEU A 65 -14.29 4.86 12.15
CA LEU A 65 -14.51 4.77 10.71
C LEU A 65 -14.69 6.15 10.10
N HIS A 66 -14.10 6.38 8.93
CA HIS A 66 -14.26 7.60 8.13
C HIS A 66 -15.26 7.39 7.00
N GLY A 67 -16.00 8.43 6.65
CA GLY A 67 -17.10 8.36 5.70
C GLY A 67 -16.64 8.45 4.24
N TYR A 68 -17.27 7.66 3.37
CA TYR A 68 -17.08 7.70 1.93
C TYR A 68 -18.35 8.25 1.26
N THR A 69 -18.20 9.16 0.31
CA THR A 69 -19.34 9.74 -0.44
C THR A 69 -19.70 8.93 -1.68
N SER A 70 -18.91 7.92 -2.01
CA SER A 70 -19.18 6.91 -3.05
C SER A 70 -19.27 5.53 -2.43
N GLU A 71 -20.22 4.68 -2.90
CA GLU A 71 -20.31 3.28 -2.46
C GLU A 71 -19.13 2.49 -3.03
N LEU A 72 -18.39 1.79 -2.16
CA LEU A 72 -17.26 0.93 -2.50
C LEU A 72 -17.61 -0.54 -2.19
N ASP A 73 -16.88 -1.48 -2.77
CA ASP A 73 -17.03 -2.89 -2.40
C ASP A 73 -16.60 -3.10 -0.94
N SER A 74 -17.58 -3.29 -0.05
CA SER A 74 -17.35 -3.45 1.39
C SER A 74 -16.48 -4.66 1.74
N THR A 75 -16.37 -5.64 0.84
CA THR A 75 -15.55 -6.85 1.05
C THR A 75 -14.06 -6.60 0.91
N LEU A 76 -13.65 -5.48 0.28
CA LEU A 76 -12.25 -5.10 0.12
C LEU A 76 -11.64 -4.39 1.34
N PHE A 77 -12.44 -4.09 2.37
CA PHE A 77 -11.98 -3.41 3.58
C PHE A 77 -11.48 -4.40 4.63
N TYR A 78 -10.18 -4.62 4.69
CA TYR A 78 -9.53 -5.59 5.58
C TYR A 78 -8.77 -4.95 6.77
N GLY A 79 -8.99 -3.67 7.05
CA GLY A 79 -8.20 -2.91 8.05
C GLY A 79 -8.48 -3.29 9.50
N ASN A 80 -9.74 -3.33 9.91
CA ASN A 80 -10.15 -3.60 11.28
C ASN A 80 -11.30 -4.62 11.35
N ILE A 81 -11.56 -5.15 12.56
CA ILE A 81 -12.63 -6.09 12.83
C ILE A 81 -13.38 -5.69 14.10
N THR A 82 -14.70 -5.84 14.08
CA THR A 82 -15.58 -5.51 15.18
C THR A 82 -16.29 -6.77 15.68
N PRO A 83 -15.98 -7.26 16.87
CA PRO A 83 -16.71 -8.37 17.47
C PRO A 83 -18.18 -8.00 17.77
N VAL A 84 -19.11 -8.85 17.36
CA VAL A 84 -20.53 -8.71 17.67
C VAL A 84 -20.84 -9.53 18.92
N ALA A 85 -21.47 -8.89 19.92
CA ALA A 85 -21.84 -9.54 21.16
C ALA A 85 -22.80 -10.71 20.95
N LYS A 86 -22.88 -11.64 21.94
CA LYS A 86 -23.73 -12.85 21.88
C LYS A 86 -25.21 -12.53 21.71
N ASP A 87 -25.69 -11.40 22.23
CA ASP A 87 -27.06 -10.91 22.07
C ASP A 87 -27.32 -10.26 20.70
N ARG A 88 -26.30 -10.27 19.79
CA ARG A 88 -26.32 -9.70 18.44
C ARG A 88 -26.54 -8.21 18.40
N LYS A 89 -26.17 -7.52 19.45
CA LYS A 89 -26.18 -6.05 19.46
C LYS A 89 -24.79 -5.52 19.15
N LEU A 90 -24.76 -4.46 18.34
CA LEU A 90 -23.58 -3.68 18.07
C LEU A 90 -23.95 -2.22 18.27
N THR A 91 -23.33 -1.57 19.25
CA THR A 91 -23.52 -0.14 19.52
C THR A 91 -22.44 0.65 18.82
N VAL A 92 -22.83 1.75 18.20
CA VAL A 92 -21.93 2.70 17.52
C VAL A 92 -22.22 4.11 17.99
N THR A 93 -21.18 4.93 18.09
CA THR A 93 -21.26 6.36 18.32
C THR A 93 -20.97 7.11 17.02
N ILE A 94 -21.93 7.92 16.57
CA ILE A 94 -21.79 8.80 15.42
C ILE A 94 -21.40 10.20 15.92
N ASN A 95 -20.18 10.65 15.64
CA ASN A 95 -19.74 12.01 15.91
C ASN A 95 -20.14 12.90 14.73
N THR A 96 -21.12 13.76 14.92
CA THR A 96 -21.77 14.50 13.84
C THR A 96 -20.99 15.72 13.36
N TYR A 97 -20.13 16.30 14.21
CA TYR A 97 -19.42 17.58 13.97
C TYR A 97 -20.36 18.71 13.50
N GLY A 98 -21.63 18.66 13.95
CA GLY A 98 -22.65 19.66 13.59
C GLY A 98 -23.42 19.35 12.31
N GLU A 99 -23.20 18.20 11.68
CA GLU A 99 -23.99 17.74 10.54
C GLU A 99 -25.31 17.10 11.03
N ASP A 100 -26.43 17.38 10.35
CA ASP A 100 -27.75 16.81 10.65
C ASP A 100 -27.85 15.39 10.06
N ILE A 101 -28.07 14.38 10.92
CA ILE A 101 -28.27 12.98 10.51
C ILE A 101 -29.77 12.76 10.28
N GLU A 102 -30.16 12.40 9.06
CA GLU A 102 -31.55 12.15 8.66
C GLU A 102 -31.95 10.67 8.68
N GLY A 103 -30.95 9.76 8.59
CA GLY A 103 -31.18 8.32 8.57
C GLY A 103 -29.93 7.52 8.84
N VAL A 104 -30.12 6.32 9.40
CA VAL A 104 -29.06 5.33 9.66
C VAL A 104 -29.52 3.97 9.14
N ALA A 105 -28.66 3.31 8.38
CA ALA A 105 -28.89 1.95 7.90
C ALA A 105 -27.59 1.14 7.95
N TYR A 106 -27.69 -0.19 7.88
CA TYR A 106 -26.55 -1.05 7.72
C TYR A 106 -26.82 -2.23 6.79
N LYS A 107 -25.75 -2.69 6.12
CA LYS A 107 -25.75 -3.90 5.28
C LYS A 107 -24.66 -4.85 5.76
N ILE A 108 -24.94 -6.16 5.73
CA ILE A 108 -23.96 -7.21 6.02
C ILE A 108 -23.82 -8.10 4.80
N ARG A 109 -22.59 -8.35 4.37
CA ARG A 109 -22.26 -9.23 3.23
C ARG A 109 -21.33 -10.34 3.64
N SER A 110 -21.48 -11.48 2.96
CA SER A 110 -20.51 -12.58 3.03
C SER A 110 -19.19 -12.17 2.36
N LEU A 111 -18.05 -12.53 2.96
CA LEU A 111 -16.75 -12.36 2.34
C LEU A 111 -16.43 -13.45 1.32
N GLU A 112 -17.15 -14.62 1.33
CA GLU A 112 -16.88 -15.74 0.45
C GLU A 112 -17.45 -15.52 -0.97
N ASP A 113 -18.70 -15.02 -1.05
CA ASP A 113 -19.45 -14.91 -2.31
C ASP A 113 -20.06 -13.52 -2.53
N LYS A 114 -19.71 -12.54 -1.67
CA LYS A 114 -20.19 -11.15 -1.67
C LYS A 114 -21.72 -11.01 -1.55
N SER A 115 -22.43 -12.09 -1.22
CA SER A 115 -23.89 -12.09 -1.11
C SER A 115 -24.38 -11.21 0.04
N LEU A 116 -25.47 -10.49 -0.20
CA LEU A 116 -26.13 -9.67 0.81
C LEU A 116 -26.90 -10.57 1.80
N ILE A 117 -26.49 -10.55 3.07
CA ILE A 117 -27.11 -11.33 4.16
C ILE A 117 -28.20 -10.52 4.86
N GLU A 118 -27.91 -9.28 5.15
CA GLU A 118 -28.84 -8.37 5.87
C GLU A 118 -28.75 -6.95 5.31
N ASN A 119 -29.92 -6.29 5.27
CA ASN A 119 -30.04 -4.86 5.02
C ASN A 119 -31.15 -4.33 5.92
N THR A 120 -30.83 -3.39 6.79
CA THR A 120 -31.74 -2.92 7.83
C THR A 120 -31.63 -1.41 8.03
N GLU A 121 -32.76 -0.70 7.98
CA GLU A 121 -32.87 0.69 8.41
C GLU A 121 -33.10 0.74 9.93
N VAL A 122 -32.43 1.65 10.61
CA VAL A 122 -32.52 1.83 12.06
C VAL A 122 -33.29 3.11 12.34
N SER A 123 -34.42 2.98 13.08
CA SER A 123 -35.29 4.09 13.42
C SER A 123 -35.30 4.45 14.91
N ASP A 124 -34.72 3.61 15.76
CA ASP A 124 -34.72 3.77 17.21
C ASP A 124 -33.40 4.32 17.71
N TYR A 125 -33.20 5.63 17.59
CA TYR A 125 -32.06 6.37 18.15
C TYR A 125 -32.47 7.83 18.43
N ASP A 126 -31.79 8.44 19.42
CA ASP A 126 -31.99 9.86 19.74
C ASP A 126 -31.10 10.72 18.86
N ASN A 127 -31.68 11.54 18.01
CA ASN A 127 -30.97 12.37 17.03
C ASN A 127 -30.70 13.80 17.61
N ALA A 128 -30.35 13.90 18.89
CA ALA A 128 -30.10 15.18 19.56
C ALA A 128 -28.67 15.25 20.08
N GLY A 129 -27.83 16.08 19.47
CA GLY A 129 -26.48 16.39 19.98
C GLY A 129 -25.35 16.25 18.96
N SER A 130 -24.13 16.51 19.43
CA SER A 130 -22.90 16.36 18.64
C SER A 130 -22.43 14.91 18.51
N SER A 131 -23.02 14.00 19.30
CA SER A 131 -22.72 12.56 19.32
C SER A 131 -24.03 11.79 19.47
N ILE A 132 -24.26 10.82 18.63
CA ILE A 132 -25.49 10.01 18.55
C ILE A 132 -25.12 8.54 18.76
N ASN A 133 -25.74 7.90 19.75
CA ASN A 133 -25.57 6.47 20.00
C ASN A 133 -26.66 5.68 19.28
N VAL A 134 -26.25 4.71 18.47
CA VAL A 134 -27.15 3.84 17.70
C VAL A 134 -26.82 2.38 17.99
N THR A 135 -27.85 1.55 18.27
CA THR A 135 -27.66 0.10 18.47
C THR A 135 -28.25 -0.68 17.31
N PHE A 136 -27.42 -1.43 16.61
CA PHE A 136 -27.81 -2.37 15.57
C PHE A 136 -28.24 -3.70 16.20
N ASN A 137 -29.45 -4.18 15.87
CA ASN A 137 -29.95 -5.48 16.30
C ASN A 137 -29.81 -6.46 15.13
N ILE A 138 -28.65 -7.10 15.04
CA ILE A 138 -28.27 -7.99 13.93
C ILE A 138 -29.09 -9.29 13.96
N LYS A 139 -29.64 -9.69 12.82
CA LYS A 139 -30.47 -10.89 12.71
C LYS A 139 -29.66 -12.17 12.92
N ASN A 140 -30.36 -13.27 13.24
CA ASN A 140 -29.76 -14.59 13.44
C ASN A 140 -29.42 -15.27 12.09
N LEU A 141 -28.50 -14.66 11.32
CA LEU A 141 -28.09 -15.12 10.01
C LEU A 141 -26.58 -15.33 9.90
N LEU A 142 -25.84 -15.00 10.97
CA LEU A 142 -24.38 -15.07 10.99
C LEU A 142 -23.92 -16.40 11.63
N ASP A 143 -22.96 -17.05 11.02
CA ASP A 143 -22.28 -18.21 11.57
C ASP A 143 -21.25 -17.82 12.61
N THR A 144 -21.08 -18.65 13.65
CA THR A 144 -20.13 -18.41 14.74
C THR A 144 -18.68 -18.49 14.24
N GLY A 145 -17.87 -17.48 14.57
CA GLY A 145 -16.45 -17.43 14.23
C GLY A 145 -16.14 -17.08 12.77
N LYS A 146 -17.19 -16.86 11.94
CA LYS A 146 -17.02 -16.42 10.55
C LYS A 146 -17.01 -14.90 10.47
N GLU A 147 -16.13 -14.37 9.62
CA GLU A 147 -16.02 -12.93 9.36
C GLU A 147 -16.97 -12.50 8.23
N TYR A 148 -17.53 -11.29 8.34
CA TYR A 148 -18.43 -10.67 7.37
C TYR A 148 -18.07 -9.21 7.16
N ALA A 149 -18.42 -8.64 6.01
CA ALA A 149 -18.31 -7.22 5.77
C ALA A 149 -19.55 -6.49 6.34
N LEU A 150 -19.33 -5.43 7.11
CA LEU A 150 -20.36 -4.51 7.58
C LEU A 150 -20.18 -3.15 6.88
N GLU A 151 -21.24 -2.71 6.23
CA GLU A 151 -21.39 -1.37 5.67
C GLU A 151 -22.42 -0.61 6.49
N ILE A 152 -22.04 0.54 7.05
CA ILE A 152 -22.96 1.47 7.72
C ILE A 152 -23.21 2.61 6.75
N VAL A 153 -24.47 3.01 6.60
CA VAL A 153 -24.90 4.08 5.71
C VAL A 153 -25.58 5.18 6.52
N LEU A 154 -25.05 6.38 6.46
CA LEU A 154 -25.67 7.55 7.04
C LEU A 154 -26.30 8.40 5.92
N LYS A 155 -27.55 8.81 6.10
CA LYS A 155 -28.13 9.89 5.33
C LYS A 155 -27.97 11.18 6.12
N THR A 156 -27.37 12.19 5.50
CA THR A 156 -27.23 13.52 6.09
C THR A 156 -28.02 14.54 5.29
N LYS A 157 -28.11 15.75 5.80
CA LYS A 157 -28.76 16.85 5.07
C LYS A 157 -28.03 17.21 3.76
N LYS A 158 -26.70 17.01 3.70
CA LYS A 158 -25.89 17.34 2.52
C LYS A 158 -25.71 16.15 1.57
N HIS A 159 -25.72 14.94 2.09
CA HIS A 159 -25.44 13.72 1.33
C HIS A 159 -26.58 12.72 1.48
N GLU A 160 -27.09 12.20 0.36
CA GLU A 160 -28.10 11.14 0.33
C GLU A 160 -27.58 9.84 0.96
N ALA A 161 -26.27 9.58 0.88
CA ALA A 161 -25.59 8.47 1.53
C ALA A 161 -24.12 8.80 1.82
N VAL A 162 -23.67 8.44 3.01
CA VAL A 162 -22.25 8.39 3.42
C VAL A 162 -21.99 7.00 3.95
N TYR A 163 -20.97 6.31 3.41
CA TYR A 163 -20.71 4.91 3.66
C TYR A 163 -19.52 4.74 4.60
N TYR A 164 -19.60 3.76 5.51
CA TYR A 164 -18.54 3.40 6.46
C TYR A 164 -18.35 1.90 6.45
N TYR A 165 -17.12 1.42 6.48
CA TYR A 165 -16.79 0.03 6.24
C TYR A 165 -15.94 -0.57 7.36
N THR A 166 -16.31 -1.76 7.84
CA THR A 166 -15.53 -2.60 8.75
C THR A 166 -15.88 -4.06 8.54
N ARG A 167 -15.06 -4.97 9.06
CA ARG A 167 -15.44 -6.39 9.21
C ARG A 167 -16.10 -6.61 10.55
N ILE A 168 -16.95 -7.61 10.62
CA ILE A 168 -17.52 -8.11 11.88
C ILE A 168 -17.30 -9.60 12.03
N VAL A 169 -17.20 -10.07 13.27
CA VAL A 169 -17.16 -11.50 13.63
C VAL A 169 -18.12 -11.74 14.77
N TYR A 170 -18.91 -12.86 14.68
CA TYR A 170 -19.97 -13.17 15.64
C TYR A 170 -19.67 -14.43 16.43
N GLY A 171 -20.12 -14.46 17.70
CA GLY A 171 -20.53 -15.65 18.42
C GLY A 171 -19.69 -16.11 19.60
N VAL A 172 -18.51 -15.57 19.83
CA VAL A 172 -17.69 -15.86 21.00
C VAL A 172 -17.61 -14.63 21.88
N ASP A 173 -17.43 -14.84 23.17
CA ASP A 173 -17.06 -13.76 24.06
C ASP A 173 -15.54 -13.61 23.96
N TYR A 174 -15.11 -12.66 23.15
CA TYR A 174 -13.69 -12.40 22.91
C TYR A 174 -13.00 -11.68 24.08
N ASP A 175 -13.71 -11.40 25.20
CA ASP A 175 -13.18 -10.62 26.31
C ASP A 175 -12.54 -9.28 25.86
N LEU A 176 -13.14 -8.66 24.83
CA LEU A 176 -12.54 -7.49 24.13
C LEU A 176 -12.17 -6.36 25.11
N GLN A 177 -13.07 -6.03 26.06
CA GLN A 177 -12.80 -4.96 27.03
C GLN A 177 -11.51 -5.22 27.81
N LYS A 178 -11.28 -6.46 28.28
CA LYS A 178 -10.05 -6.79 29.03
C LYS A 178 -8.79 -6.67 28.16
N LYS A 179 -8.90 -7.02 26.87
CA LYS A 179 -7.80 -6.90 25.91
C LYS A 179 -7.47 -5.43 25.63
N LEU A 180 -8.51 -4.58 25.48
CA LEU A 180 -8.34 -3.13 25.36
C LEU A 180 -7.72 -2.53 26.62
N ASP A 181 -8.26 -2.87 27.81
CA ASP A 181 -7.75 -2.37 29.08
C ASP A 181 -6.28 -2.70 29.28
N PHE A 182 -5.84 -3.93 28.92
CA PHE A 182 -4.44 -4.32 29.02
C PHE A 182 -3.53 -3.45 28.13
N VAL A 183 -3.90 -3.24 26.88
CA VAL A 183 -3.09 -2.46 25.93
C VAL A 183 -3.05 -0.99 26.34
N MET A 184 -4.18 -0.42 26.76
CA MET A 184 -4.26 0.96 27.23
C MET A 184 -3.46 1.17 28.52
N ASP A 185 -3.47 0.20 29.44
CA ASP A 185 -2.68 0.26 30.68
C ASP A 185 -1.17 0.11 30.38
N PHE A 186 -0.78 -0.78 29.47
CA PHE A 186 0.61 -0.92 29.02
C PHE A 186 1.10 0.41 28.42
N ASN A 187 0.35 1.01 27.50
CA ASN A 187 0.67 2.31 26.92
C ASN A 187 0.82 3.38 28.01
N ALA A 188 -0.14 3.50 28.95
CA ALA A 188 -0.09 4.46 30.04
C ALA A 188 1.15 4.26 30.94
N CYS A 189 1.60 3.02 31.17
CA CYS A 189 2.82 2.73 31.91
C CYS A 189 4.08 3.26 31.24
N THR A 190 4.10 3.40 29.89
CA THR A 190 5.28 3.93 29.18
C THR A 190 5.51 5.42 29.44
N PHE A 191 4.46 6.16 29.85
CA PHE A 191 4.50 7.60 30.17
C PHE A 191 4.64 7.89 31.68
N ASP A 192 4.75 6.86 32.51
CA ASP A 192 4.82 7.01 33.95
C ASP A 192 6.04 6.27 34.53
N ASP A 193 7.11 6.98 34.84
CA ASP A 193 8.35 6.41 35.36
C ASP A 193 8.15 5.56 36.64
N SER A 194 7.12 5.87 37.44
CA SER A 194 6.82 5.10 38.64
C SER A 194 6.21 3.72 38.32
N ARG A 195 5.53 3.59 37.22
CA ARG A 195 4.85 2.38 36.71
C ARG A 195 5.63 1.62 35.62
N LEU A 196 6.63 2.26 35.02
CA LEU A 196 7.40 1.69 33.90
C LEU A 196 7.95 0.28 34.20
N LYS A 197 8.38 0.02 35.45
CA LYS A 197 8.85 -1.29 35.90
C LYS A 197 7.76 -2.38 35.82
N ASP A 198 6.48 -2.02 35.85
CA ASP A 198 5.37 -2.99 35.87
C ASP A 198 5.23 -3.71 34.52
N ILE A 199 5.71 -3.08 33.43
CA ILE A 199 5.70 -3.67 32.08
C ILE A 199 7.00 -4.41 31.72
N ALA A 200 8.04 -4.36 32.58
CA ALA A 200 9.33 -4.99 32.29
C ALA A 200 9.25 -6.50 32.02
N GLY A 201 8.29 -7.19 32.68
CA GLY A 201 8.09 -8.64 32.52
C GLY A 201 7.43 -9.06 31.22
N TYR A 202 6.92 -8.13 30.42
CA TYR A 202 6.32 -8.39 29.11
C TYR A 202 7.32 -8.22 27.96
N LEU A 203 8.49 -7.60 28.20
CA LEU A 203 9.50 -7.36 27.17
C LEU A 203 10.45 -8.56 27.02
N GLU A 204 10.90 -8.78 25.78
CA GLU A 204 11.88 -9.80 25.39
C GLU A 204 13.25 -9.17 25.08
N THR A 205 13.71 -8.26 25.95
CA THR A 205 14.93 -7.47 25.75
C THR A 205 16.13 -8.33 25.34
N SER A 206 16.71 -8.02 24.19
CA SER A 206 17.83 -8.76 23.62
C SER A 206 18.75 -7.86 22.78
N SER A 207 19.84 -8.42 22.27
CA SER A 207 20.77 -7.72 21.38
C SER A 207 20.17 -7.42 19.98
N SER A 208 18.99 -7.93 19.66
CA SER A 208 18.26 -7.60 18.43
C SER A 208 17.45 -6.30 18.54
N GLY A 209 17.27 -5.76 19.76
CA GLY A 209 16.61 -4.49 19.98
C GLY A 209 17.52 -3.30 19.66
N ASP A 210 17.07 -2.41 18.76
CA ASP A 210 17.75 -1.15 18.49
C ASP A 210 17.40 -0.11 19.55
N ASN A 211 18.39 0.28 20.35
CA ASN A 211 18.26 1.32 21.38
C ASN A 211 18.87 2.66 20.95
N THR A 212 19.22 2.82 19.68
CA THR A 212 19.84 4.03 19.12
C THR A 212 18.87 4.92 18.35
N ASN A 213 17.61 4.48 18.18
CA ASN A 213 16.60 5.17 17.42
C ASN A 213 15.25 5.15 18.15
N TYR A 214 14.59 6.30 18.32
CA TYR A 214 13.21 6.38 18.83
C TYR A 214 12.15 6.23 17.73
N GLY A 215 12.52 6.39 16.46
CA GLY A 215 11.60 6.23 15.32
C GLY A 215 11.03 4.83 15.20
N LYS A 216 11.80 3.78 15.63
CA LYS A 216 11.33 2.39 15.71
C LYS A 216 11.75 1.76 17.02
N VAL A 217 10.78 1.33 17.81
CA VAL A 217 10.98 0.66 19.10
C VAL A 217 10.15 -0.61 19.13
N ASN A 218 10.72 -1.73 19.57
CA ASN A 218 10.04 -3.02 19.57
C ASN A 218 10.21 -3.78 20.89
N ILE A 219 9.59 -4.93 21.00
CA ILE A 219 9.58 -5.79 22.20
C ILE A 219 10.99 -6.18 22.69
N ASN A 220 12.00 -6.17 21.80
CA ASN A 220 13.39 -6.52 22.12
C ASN A 220 14.22 -5.34 22.65
N CYS A 221 13.69 -4.13 22.58
CA CYS A 221 14.37 -2.94 23.09
C CYS A 221 14.44 -2.92 24.62
N SER A 222 15.30 -2.08 25.15
CA SER A 222 15.42 -1.90 26.60
C SER A 222 14.17 -1.24 27.20
N LEU A 223 13.92 -1.51 28.48
CA LEU A 223 12.79 -0.89 29.20
C LEU A 223 12.86 0.66 29.14
N SER A 224 14.06 1.25 29.25
CA SER A 224 14.23 2.70 29.09
C SER A 224 13.83 3.18 27.70
N GLN A 225 14.15 2.41 26.64
CA GLN A 225 13.79 2.76 25.27
C GLN A 225 12.28 2.69 25.05
N VAL A 226 11.61 1.67 25.59
CA VAL A 226 10.14 1.54 25.56
C VAL A 226 9.49 2.67 26.36
N GLY A 227 10.05 3.08 27.48
CA GLY A 227 9.61 4.19 28.34
C GLY A 227 10.14 5.57 27.90
N TRP A 228 10.43 5.76 26.60
CA TRP A 228 10.81 7.01 25.96
C TRP A 228 12.22 7.59 26.35
N GLY A 229 12.96 6.97 27.26
CA GLY A 229 14.31 7.40 27.68
C GLY A 229 14.35 8.86 28.11
N ASP A 230 15.20 9.68 27.49
CA ASP A 230 15.37 11.09 27.81
C ASP A 230 14.42 12.03 27.04
N LEU A 231 13.50 11.51 26.22
CA LEU A 231 12.59 12.33 25.42
C LEU A 231 11.47 12.96 26.24
N ASP A 232 11.01 12.28 27.32
CA ASP A 232 9.96 12.72 28.27
C ASP A 232 8.73 13.34 27.60
N PRO A 233 8.03 12.58 26.70
CA PRO A 233 6.90 13.10 25.96
C PRO A 233 5.62 13.12 26.78
N TYR A 234 4.67 13.97 26.36
CA TYR A 234 3.29 14.00 26.86
C TYR A 234 2.29 13.78 25.74
N VAL A 235 1.15 13.16 26.07
CA VAL A 235 0.08 12.86 25.08
C VAL A 235 -0.67 14.14 24.72
N GLU A 236 -0.84 14.43 23.41
CA GLU A 236 -1.53 15.61 22.88
C GLU A 236 -2.92 15.31 22.31
N SER A 237 -3.24 14.05 21.99
CA SER A 237 -4.52 13.67 21.39
C SER A 237 -5.17 12.51 22.12
N ASP A 238 -6.47 12.31 21.90
CA ASP A 238 -7.17 11.11 22.37
C ASP A 238 -6.54 9.85 21.76
N ILE A 239 -6.50 8.77 22.55
CA ILE A 239 -6.03 7.45 22.12
C ILE A 239 -7.25 6.55 21.97
N ILE A 240 -7.66 6.29 20.74
CA ILE A 240 -8.78 5.40 20.43
C ILE A 240 -8.22 4.12 19.79
N PRO A 241 -8.36 2.94 20.45
CA PRO A 241 -7.78 1.70 19.94
C PRO A 241 -8.46 1.23 18.65
N GLU A 242 -7.67 0.58 17.80
CA GLU A 242 -8.19 -0.18 16.66
C GLU A 242 -7.98 -1.68 16.90
N VAL A 243 -9.00 -2.48 16.64
CA VAL A 243 -8.97 -3.94 16.71
C VAL A 243 -8.73 -4.47 15.30
N ILE A 244 -7.53 -4.97 15.04
CA ILE A 244 -7.13 -5.48 13.72
C ILE A 244 -7.51 -6.94 13.54
N SER A 245 -7.37 -7.71 14.62
CA SER A 245 -7.76 -9.14 14.66
C SER A 245 -8.08 -9.52 16.10
N VAL A 246 -9.06 -10.39 16.27
CA VAL A 246 -9.44 -10.90 17.57
C VAL A 246 -9.90 -12.35 17.48
N ASP A 247 -9.38 -13.17 18.40
CA ASP A 247 -9.80 -14.54 18.65
C ASP A 247 -10.06 -14.71 20.15
N ASP A 248 -10.37 -15.95 20.56
CA ASP A 248 -10.64 -16.30 21.95
C ASP A 248 -9.48 -15.90 22.87
N ASP A 249 -8.24 -16.24 22.49
CA ASP A 249 -7.05 -16.00 23.30
C ASP A 249 -6.11 -14.94 22.74
N VAL A 250 -6.07 -14.69 21.44
CA VAL A 250 -5.13 -13.74 20.80
C VAL A 250 -5.89 -12.52 20.26
N ALA A 251 -5.29 -11.34 20.42
CA ALA A 251 -5.73 -10.14 19.73
C ALA A 251 -4.55 -9.36 19.16
N ILE A 252 -4.83 -8.64 18.08
CA ILE A 252 -3.96 -7.64 17.49
C ILE A 252 -4.68 -6.31 17.58
N LEU A 253 -4.01 -5.35 18.24
CA LEU A 253 -4.52 -4.00 18.42
C LEU A 253 -3.50 -2.97 17.94
N ARG A 254 -4.01 -1.83 17.50
CA ARG A 254 -3.21 -0.66 17.13
C ARG A 254 -3.68 0.57 17.90
N LEU A 255 -2.73 1.40 18.34
CA LEU A 255 -2.99 2.73 18.89
C LEU A 255 -2.35 3.74 17.96
N SER A 256 -3.09 4.79 17.59
CA SER A 256 -2.56 5.92 16.82
C SER A 256 -2.88 7.20 17.56
N TYR A 257 -1.86 8.01 17.89
CA TYR A 257 -2.00 9.22 18.69
C TYR A 257 -0.85 10.20 18.45
N ARG A 258 -0.93 11.37 19.06
CA ARG A 258 0.12 12.39 18.99
C ARG A 258 0.74 12.63 20.36
N VAL A 259 2.04 12.90 20.37
CA VAL A 259 2.79 13.30 21.56
C VAL A 259 3.56 14.58 21.30
N GLY A 260 3.69 15.41 22.34
CA GLY A 260 4.59 16.55 22.37
C GLY A 260 5.82 16.23 23.20
N ALA A 261 6.99 16.76 22.83
CA ALA A 261 8.19 16.73 23.67
C ALA A 261 8.93 18.06 23.60
N ALA A 262 9.55 18.48 24.69
CA ALA A 262 10.32 19.71 24.74
C ALA A 262 11.48 19.70 23.73
N ASN A 263 11.72 20.82 23.07
CA ASN A 263 12.86 20.98 22.17
C ASN A 263 13.90 21.98 22.72
N ASP A 264 15.05 22.08 22.05
CA ASP A 264 16.16 22.95 22.43
C ASP A 264 15.84 24.46 22.30
N TYR A 265 14.73 24.82 21.64
CA TYR A 265 14.31 26.21 21.37
C TYR A 265 13.26 26.74 22.35
N SER A 266 13.06 26.09 23.50
CA SER A 266 12.04 26.44 24.51
C SER A 266 10.58 26.34 23.97
N SER A 267 10.35 25.51 22.98
CA SER A 267 9.04 25.09 22.46
C SER A 267 8.90 23.57 22.59
N SER A 268 7.88 23.00 22.02
CA SER A 268 7.72 21.55 21.92
C SER A 268 7.64 21.13 20.46
N ASP A 269 8.22 19.97 20.14
CA ASP A 269 7.98 19.29 18.89
C ASP A 269 6.82 18.32 19.05
N THR A 270 6.04 18.16 18.00
CA THR A 270 4.94 17.22 17.92
C THR A 270 5.34 16.00 17.10
N TYR A 271 4.92 14.83 17.56
CA TYR A 271 5.16 13.55 16.87
C TYR A 271 3.85 12.80 16.67
N THR A 272 3.72 12.11 15.53
CA THR A 272 2.73 11.06 15.33
C THR A 272 3.30 9.75 15.81
N VAL A 273 2.52 8.98 16.55
CA VAL A 273 2.90 7.69 17.12
C VAL A 273 1.89 6.64 16.67
N SER A 274 2.39 5.51 16.19
CA SER A 274 1.60 4.31 15.93
C SER A 274 2.20 3.14 16.71
N GLU A 275 1.39 2.46 17.50
CA GLU A 275 1.80 1.30 18.28
C GLU A 275 1.00 0.08 17.87
N TYR A 276 1.68 -1.03 17.65
CA TYR A 276 1.15 -2.33 17.34
C TYR A 276 1.35 -3.27 18.51
N TYR A 277 0.28 -3.95 18.91
CA TYR A 277 0.27 -4.90 20.00
C TYR A 277 -0.29 -6.23 19.53
N ARG A 278 0.46 -7.31 19.71
CA ARG A 278 -0.04 -8.67 19.61
C ARG A 278 0.00 -9.31 20.98
N ILE A 279 -1.18 -9.62 21.51
CA ILE A 279 -1.34 -10.10 22.89
C ILE A 279 -2.03 -11.47 22.93
N ARG A 280 -1.72 -12.24 23.96
CA ARG A 280 -2.43 -13.49 24.29
C ARG A 280 -2.99 -13.43 25.68
N GLN A 281 -4.28 -13.71 25.83
CA GLN A 281 -4.96 -13.89 27.10
C GLN A 281 -4.91 -15.36 27.52
N THR A 282 -4.62 -15.62 28.78
CA THR A 282 -4.65 -16.95 29.38
C THR A 282 -5.37 -16.89 30.72
N ASN A 283 -5.63 -18.05 31.33
CA ASN A 283 -6.20 -18.11 32.69
C ASN A 283 -5.31 -17.46 33.78
N SER A 284 -4.01 -17.27 33.51
CA SER A 284 -3.03 -16.68 34.42
C SER A 284 -2.76 -15.19 34.16
N GLY A 285 -3.32 -14.60 33.09
CA GLY A 285 -3.10 -13.22 32.70
C GLY A 285 -2.77 -13.05 31.22
N PHE A 286 -2.23 -11.88 30.86
CA PHE A 286 -1.85 -11.53 29.50
C PHE A 286 -0.36 -11.81 29.26
N TYR A 287 -0.05 -12.10 28.00
CA TYR A 287 1.30 -12.16 27.45
C TYR A 287 1.37 -11.21 26.27
N LEU A 288 2.43 -10.39 26.20
CA LEU A 288 2.76 -9.59 25.03
C LEU A 288 3.59 -10.46 24.09
N LEU A 289 3.02 -10.79 22.92
CA LEU A 289 3.68 -11.67 21.93
C LEU A 289 4.51 -10.84 20.93
N ASN A 290 4.11 -9.59 20.68
CA ASN A 290 4.88 -8.61 19.96
C ASN A 290 4.43 -7.20 20.31
N PHE A 291 5.35 -6.26 20.19
CA PHE A 291 5.14 -4.82 20.36
C PHE A 291 6.05 -4.09 19.37
N GLU A 292 5.46 -3.19 18.60
CA GLU A 292 6.17 -2.29 17.70
C GLU A 292 5.63 -0.88 17.91
N ARG A 293 6.50 0.11 18.00
CA ARG A 293 6.14 1.53 18.01
C ARG A 293 6.91 2.26 16.93
N GLU A 294 6.18 2.95 16.07
CA GLU A 294 6.73 3.89 15.10
C GLU A 294 6.42 5.32 15.55
N MET A 295 7.41 6.21 15.44
CA MET A 295 7.27 7.61 15.78
C MET A 295 7.87 8.47 14.67
N ASN A 296 7.12 9.49 14.24
CA ASN A 296 7.55 10.41 13.21
C ASN A 296 7.30 11.86 13.64
N GLN A 297 8.31 12.69 13.52
CA GLN A 297 8.19 14.12 13.86
C GLN A 297 7.36 14.84 12.80
N VAL A 298 6.43 15.67 13.27
CA VAL A 298 5.70 16.61 12.42
C VAL A 298 6.62 17.81 12.16
N PHE A 299 6.93 18.08 10.91
CA PHE A 299 7.84 19.17 10.55
C PHE A 299 7.25 20.54 10.93
N ASP A 300 8.03 21.34 11.66
CA ASP A 300 7.68 22.71 12.00
C ASP A 300 8.61 23.71 11.28
N ALA A 301 8.06 24.35 10.26
CA ALA A 301 8.78 25.36 9.46
C ALA A 301 9.07 26.68 10.20
N ARG A 302 8.58 26.84 11.44
CA ARG A 302 8.89 28.00 12.30
C ARG A 302 10.22 27.83 13.03
N ASN A 303 10.75 26.60 13.07
CA ASN A 303 12.08 26.35 13.63
C ASN A 303 13.15 26.78 12.62
N ASP A 304 14.27 27.35 13.13
CA ASP A 304 15.43 27.65 12.31
C ASP A 304 16.08 26.35 11.77
N LEU A 305 16.86 26.49 10.69
CA LEU A 305 17.64 25.37 10.18
C LEU A 305 18.71 24.94 11.20
N THR A 306 18.98 23.65 11.31
CA THR A 306 20.07 23.13 12.16
C THR A 306 21.45 23.47 11.61
N SER A 307 21.57 23.71 10.31
CA SER A 307 22.77 24.18 9.65
C SER A 307 22.44 24.88 8.33
N THR A 308 23.39 25.63 7.78
CA THR A 308 23.27 26.28 6.48
C THR A 308 23.15 25.29 5.30
N ALA A 309 23.21 24.00 5.54
CA ALA A 309 23.20 22.97 4.50
C ALA A 309 22.13 21.88 4.72
N LYS A 310 21.32 21.94 5.79
CA LYS A 310 20.45 20.83 6.18
C LYS A 310 19.08 21.29 6.65
N ILE A 311 18.04 20.65 6.18
CA ILE A 311 16.68 20.75 6.74
C ILE A 311 16.51 19.57 7.70
N ASN A 312 16.28 19.83 8.99
CA ASN A 312 16.02 18.76 9.97
C ASN A 312 14.55 18.33 9.91
N LEU A 313 14.32 17.02 9.73
CA LEU A 313 13.01 16.38 9.77
C LEU A 313 12.76 15.67 11.12
N GLY A 314 13.77 15.66 12.00
CA GLY A 314 13.71 15.10 13.34
C GLY A 314 13.65 13.56 13.38
N ILE A 315 13.03 13.03 14.44
CA ILE A 315 12.89 11.58 14.62
C ILE A 315 11.90 11.03 13.58
N ASN A 316 12.31 9.97 12.85
CA ASN A 316 11.47 9.31 11.85
C ASN A 316 11.67 7.79 11.89
N SER A 317 10.61 7.06 11.57
CA SER A 317 10.62 5.59 11.49
C SER A 317 11.23 5.06 10.19
N SER A 318 11.32 5.90 9.15
CA SER A 318 11.89 5.57 7.84
C SER A 318 12.91 6.63 7.44
N THR A 319 13.95 6.20 6.71
CA THR A 319 14.90 7.09 6.03
C THR A 319 14.49 7.42 4.61
N ASP A 320 13.43 6.77 4.10
CA ASP A 320 12.89 7.04 2.77
C ASP A 320 12.00 8.29 2.83
N VAL A 321 12.46 9.36 2.20
CA VAL A 321 11.76 10.65 2.13
C VAL A 321 11.51 11.00 0.67
N ASN A 322 10.25 11.23 0.33
CA ASN A 322 9.89 11.78 -0.98
C ASN A 322 10.34 13.25 -1.02
N CYS A 323 11.52 13.50 -1.60
CA CYS A 323 12.10 14.83 -1.75
C CYS A 323 12.74 14.99 -3.13
N ALA A 324 12.67 16.20 -3.67
CA ALA A 324 13.25 16.57 -4.97
C ALA A 324 13.61 18.05 -4.99
N SER A 325 14.46 18.45 -5.93
CA SER A 325 14.88 19.84 -6.11
C SER A 325 14.92 20.20 -7.60
N ASP A 326 14.85 21.50 -7.91
CA ASP A 326 15.23 22.00 -9.23
C ASP A 326 16.73 21.76 -9.49
N GLU A 327 17.16 21.84 -10.75
CA GLU A 327 18.56 21.56 -11.16
C GLU A 327 19.60 22.39 -10.41
N LYS A 328 19.22 23.60 -9.96
CA LYS A 328 20.11 24.53 -9.24
C LYS A 328 20.09 24.35 -7.72
N GLY A 329 19.17 23.54 -7.20
CA GLY A 329 18.98 23.35 -5.76
C GLY A 329 18.46 24.59 -5.05
N ILE A 330 17.73 25.47 -5.75
CA ILE A 330 17.12 26.67 -5.16
C ILE A 330 15.81 26.32 -4.48
N TYR A 331 14.99 25.47 -5.11
CA TYR A 331 13.69 25.02 -4.62
C TYR A 331 13.75 23.56 -4.27
N THR A 332 13.74 23.24 -2.98
CA THR A 332 13.70 21.87 -2.48
C THR A 332 12.30 21.55 -1.97
N TYR A 333 11.66 20.55 -2.58
CA TYR A 333 10.37 20.04 -2.19
C TYR A 333 10.52 18.74 -1.41
N PHE A 334 9.68 18.54 -0.40
CA PHE A 334 9.64 17.30 0.38
C PHE A 334 8.27 17.06 0.99
N VAL A 335 7.96 15.79 1.25
CA VAL A 335 6.72 15.36 1.91
C VAL A 335 7.03 14.95 3.34
N ASN A 336 6.27 15.51 4.28
CA ASN A 336 6.33 15.12 5.69
C ASN A 336 4.91 15.03 6.25
N GLN A 337 4.57 13.88 6.82
CA GLN A 337 3.30 13.62 7.49
C GLN A 337 2.08 14.10 6.68
N GLY A 338 1.98 13.64 5.41
CA GLY A 338 0.86 13.96 4.50
C GLY A 338 0.80 15.42 4.04
N SER A 339 1.86 16.20 4.23
CA SER A 339 1.95 17.59 3.77
C SER A 339 3.12 17.76 2.81
N LEU A 340 2.90 18.53 1.73
CA LEU A 340 3.93 18.93 0.78
C LEU A 340 4.52 20.28 1.17
N TRP A 341 5.82 20.31 1.30
CA TRP A 341 6.61 21.50 1.65
C TRP A 341 7.54 21.92 0.52
N CYS A 342 7.80 23.20 0.41
CA CYS A 342 8.82 23.79 -0.45
C CYS A 342 9.75 24.67 0.38
N PHE A 343 11.06 24.48 0.26
CA PHE A 343 12.08 25.38 0.78
C PHE A 343 12.77 26.12 -0.35
N ASN A 344 12.75 27.44 -0.31
CA ASN A 344 13.52 28.28 -1.22
C ASN A 344 14.81 28.74 -0.52
N SER A 345 15.96 28.23 -0.96
CA SER A 345 17.27 28.53 -0.39
C SER A 345 17.72 29.98 -0.60
N SER A 346 17.24 30.67 -1.66
CA SER A 346 17.59 32.06 -1.94
C SER A 346 16.87 33.06 -1.04
N SER A 347 15.59 32.83 -0.73
CA SER A 347 14.80 33.67 0.19
C SER A 347 14.75 33.12 1.62
N GLN A 348 15.29 31.93 1.84
CA GLN A 348 15.24 31.19 3.12
C GLN A 348 13.80 31.07 3.66
N THR A 349 12.87 30.68 2.76
CA THR A 349 11.45 30.62 3.05
C THR A 349 10.92 29.20 2.91
N PHE A 350 10.28 28.67 3.94
CA PHE A 350 9.46 27.49 3.87
C PHE A 350 8.04 27.85 3.44
N THR A 351 7.46 27.06 2.55
CA THR A 351 6.06 27.16 2.14
C THR A 351 5.40 25.81 2.36
N ARG A 352 4.30 25.76 3.13
CA ARG A 352 3.41 24.59 3.13
C ARG A 352 2.54 24.68 1.87
N VAL A 353 2.89 23.88 0.88
CA VAL A 353 2.27 23.92 -0.46
C VAL A 353 0.90 23.26 -0.45
N PHE A 354 0.80 22.07 0.16
CA PHE A 354 -0.44 21.30 0.19
C PHE A 354 -0.56 20.52 1.50
N SER A 355 -1.76 20.45 2.06
CA SER A 355 -2.10 19.60 3.19
C SER A 355 -3.61 19.43 3.28
N PHE A 356 -4.10 18.22 3.59
CA PHE A 356 -5.49 18.04 4.03
C PHE A 356 -5.70 18.38 5.51
N LYS A 357 -4.62 18.54 6.29
CA LYS A 357 -4.71 18.91 7.70
C LYS A 357 -5.08 20.39 7.84
N GLY A 358 -6.14 20.67 8.60
CA GLY A 358 -6.56 22.03 8.97
C GLY A 358 -5.60 22.69 9.97
N GLU A 359 -6.03 23.82 10.55
CA GLU A 359 -5.31 24.46 11.65
C GLU A 359 -5.52 23.72 12.98
N GLU A 360 -6.69 23.08 13.17
CA GLU A 360 -7.05 22.26 14.32
C GLU A 360 -6.77 20.78 13.99
N THR A 361 -5.53 20.36 14.14
CA THR A 361 -5.08 19.00 13.80
C THR A 361 -5.40 17.93 14.84
N ASP A 362 -6.04 18.28 15.94
CA ASP A 362 -6.23 17.41 17.11
C ASP A 362 -7.45 16.48 16.97
N SER A 363 -8.34 16.73 16.00
CA SER A 363 -9.50 15.88 15.79
C SER A 363 -9.14 14.64 14.97
N VAL A 364 -9.71 13.48 15.35
CA VAL A 364 -9.57 12.21 14.63
C VAL A 364 -9.98 12.37 13.16
N ARG A 365 -11.02 13.18 12.88
CA ARG A 365 -11.47 13.46 11.50
C ARG A 365 -10.45 14.22 10.69
N GLU A 366 -9.93 15.34 11.21
CA GLU A 366 -9.03 16.23 10.45
C GLU A 366 -7.59 15.72 10.40
N GLY A 367 -7.21 14.90 11.38
CA GLY A 367 -5.90 14.23 11.41
C GLY A 367 -5.80 12.99 10.52
N TYR A 368 -6.90 12.57 9.87
CA TYR A 368 -6.89 11.37 9.03
C TYR A 368 -6.02 11.53 7.80
N ASP A 369 -4.94 10.74 7.73
CA ASP A 369 -3.88 10.84 6.73
C ASP A 369 -3.84 9.55 5.89
N ALA A 370 -4.82 9.41 4.99
CA ALA A 370 -5.02 8.23 4.16
C ALA A 370 -4.73 8.51 2.68
N HIS A 371 -3.66 9.29 2.41
CA HIS A 371 -3.23 9.66 1.07
C HIS A 371 -1.72 9.69 0.95
N ASN A 372 -1.24 9.60 -0.29
CA ASN A 372 0.17 9.80 -0.66
C ASN A 372 0.31 11.01 -1.56
N ILE A 373 1.46 11.69 -1.46
CA ILE A 373 1.84 12.79 -2.35
C ILE A 373 3.11 12.38 -3.10
N LYS A 374 3.10 12.49 -4.44
CA LYS A 374 4.29 12.26 -5.28
C LYS A 374 4.67 13.56 -5.99
N ILE A 375 5.92 14.00 -5.80
CA ILE A 375 6.50 15.14 -6.53
C ILE A 375 6.80 14.64 -7.94
N MET A 376 6.18 15.27 -8.96
CA MET A 376 6.28 14.87 -10.36
C MET A 376 7.30 15.69 -11.14
N LYS A 377 7.31 17.00 -10.93
CA LYS A 377 8.18 17.92 -11.65
C LYS A 377 8.35 19.23 -10.88
N ILE A 378 9.56 19.76 -10.90
CA ILE A 378 9.88 21.10 -10.36
C ILE A 378 10.48 21.91 -11.50
N GLU A 379 9.96 23.12 -11.70
CA GLU A 379 10.43 24.05 -12.72
C GLU A 379 11.46 25.06 -12.14
N ASP A 380 12.32 25.61 -12.97
CA ASP A 380 13.36 26.59 -12.57
C ASP A 380 12.83 27.84 -11.85
N ASN A 381 11.54 28.18 -12.04
CA ASN A 381 10.87 29.30 -11.36
C ASN A 381 10.26 28.93 -10.00
N GLY A 382 10.40 27.68 -9.59
CA GLY A 382 9.85 27.12 -8.35
C GLY A 382 8.42 26.59 -8.47
N ASP A 383 7.79 26.64 -9.64
CA ASP A 383 6.51 25.95 -9.84
C ASP A 383 6.70 24.43 -9.74
N ALA A 384 5.71 23.74 -9.19
CA ALA A 384 5.76 22.29 -9.06
C ALA A 384 4.47 21.62 -9.50
N THR A 385 4.61 20.46 -10.13
CA THR A 385 3.50 19.53 -10.40
C THR A 385 3.63 18.34 -9.46
N PHE A 386 2.56 17.96 -8.79
CA PHE A 386 2.53 16.86 -7.85
C PHE A 386 1.21 16.09 -7.94
N LEU A 387 1.25 14.84 -7.53
CA LEU A 387 0.11 13.92 -7.52
C LEU A 387 -0.30 13.66 -6.07
N VAL A 388 -1.60 13.74 -5.79
CA VAL A 388 -2.21 13.29 -4.53
C VAL A 388 -3.06 12.07 -4.85
N SER A 389 -2.81 10.95 -4.22
CA SER A 389 -3.56 9.70 -4.43
C SER A 389 -4.02 9.11 -3.10
N GLY A 390 -5.26 8.66 -3.05
CA GLY A 390 -5.85 8.07 -1.85
C GLY A 390 -7.20 8.68 -1.49
N TYR A 391 -7.48 8.72 -0.20
CA TYR A 391 -8.72 9.30 0.35
C TYR A 391 -8.60 10.82 0.45
N MET A 392 -9.60 11.52 -0.08
CA MET A 392 -9.67 12.98 -0.05
C MET A 392 -10.39 13.42 1.22
N ASN A 393 -9.62 13.85 2.23
CA ASN A 393 -10.15 14.09 3.58
C ASN A 393 -10.95 15.39 3.70
N ARG A 394 -10.86 16.30 2.74
CA ARG A 394 -11.61 17.58 2.71
C ARG A 394 -11.64 18.19 1.30
N GLY A 395 -12.37 19.26 1.12
CA GLY A 395 -12.49 19.99 -0.15
C GLY A 395 -13.59 19.45 -1.06
N GLU A 396 -13.49 19.73 -2.36
CA GLU A 396 -14.51 19.38 -3.37
C GLU A 396 -14.75 17.85 -3.46
N HIS A 397 -13.71 17.07 -3.23
CA HIS A 397 -13.74 15.61 -3.35
C HIS A 397 -13.78 14.90 -1.99
N GLU A 398 -14.21 15.59 -0.93
CA GLU A 398 -14.29 15.01 0.42
C GLU A 398 -15.05 13.66 0.41
N GLY A 399 -14.43 12.65 1.04
CA GLY A 399 -14.99 11.31 1.13
C GLY A 399 -14.84 10.45 -0.13
N GLN A 400 -14.21 10.94 -1.19
CA GLN A 400 -13.88 10.15 -2.36
C GLN A 400 -12.46 9.58 -2.25
N VAL A 401 -12.25 8.44 -2.90
CA VAL A 401 -10.91 7.91 -3.19
C VAL A 401 -10.58 8.24 -4.63
N GLY A 402 -9.37 8.69 -4.89
CA GLY A 402 -9.00 9.04 -6.25
C GLY A 402 -7.56 9.53 -6.39
N VAL A 403 -7.28 10.04 -7.57
CA VAL A 403 -5.98 10.58 -7.97
C VAL A 403 -6.18 12.02 -8.43
N SER A 404 -5.57 12.98 -7.72
CA SER A 404 -5.60 14.41 -8.06
C SER A 404 -4.23 14.87 -8.55
N LEU A 405 -4.16 15.38 -9.77
CA LEU A 405 -2.97 16.01 -10.33
C LEU A 405 -3.05 17.53 -10.09
N CYS A 406 -2.12 18.04 -9.30
CA CYS A 406 -2.07 19.43 -8.88
C CYS A 406 -0.85 20.16 -9.43
N ARG A 407 -1.00 21.46 -9.67
CA ARG A 407 0.09 22.38 -9.97
C ARG A 407 0.14 23.50 -8.93
N TYR A 408 1.30 23.70 -8.35
CA TYR A 408 1.61 24.85 -7.51
C TYR A 408 2.32 25.94 -8.33
N SER A 409 1.83 27.18 -8.26
CA SER A 409 2.51 28.38 -8.77
C SER A 409 3.26 29.06 -7.61
N TYR A 410 4.58 29.07 -7.69
CA TYR A 410 5.41 29.68 -6.65
C TYR A 410 5.22 31.20 -6.56
N SER A 411 5.04 31.85 -7.71
CA SER A 411 4.84 33.32 -7.80
C SER A 411 3.51 33.76 -7.23
N ASP A 412 2.44 33.04 -7.54
CA ASP A 412 1.06 33.35 -7.12
C ASP A 412 0.77 32.78 -5.73
N ASN A 413 1.59 31.81 -5.28
CA ASN A 413 1.48 31.08 -4.03
C ASN A 413 0.14 30.33 -3.90
N ASP A 414 -0.37 29.76 -4.98
CA ASP A 414 -1.59 28.99 -5.02
C ASP A 414 -1.40 27.60 -5.64
N VAL A 415 -2.32 26.69 -5.35
CA VAL A 415 -2.39 25.36 -5.93
C VAL A 415 -3.63 25.26 -6.80
N THR A 416 -3.50 24.72 -7.99
CA THR A 416 -4.63 24.47 -8.90
C THR A 416 -4.70 22.96 -9.20
N GLU A 417 -5.86 22.36 -8.96
CA GLU A 417 -6.14 21.01 -9.45
C GLU A 417 -6.29 21.03 -10.98
N ARG A 418 -5.50 20.18 -11.65
CA ARG A 418 -5.51 20.02 -13.11
C ARG A 418 -6.41 18.88 -13.55
N LEU A 419 -6.52 17.84 -12.74
CA LEU A 419 -7.26 16.61 -13.04
C LEU A 419 -7.59 15.88 -11.75
N PHE A 420 -8.79 15.31 -11.65
CA PHE A 420 -9.18 14.36 -10.63
C PHE A 420 -9.76 13.09 -11.29
N ILE A 421 -9.27 11.94 -10.89
CA ILE A 421 -9.75 10.63 -11.33
C ILE A 421 -10.34 9.91 -10.11
N PRO A 422 -11.67 9.84 -9.96
CA PRO A 422 -12.29 9.07 -8.88
C PRO A 422 -12.09 7.58 -9.08
N MET A 423 -11.86 6.84 -7.99
CA MET A 423 -11.61 5.41 -7.99
C MET A 423 -12.53 4.70 -6.99
N ALA A 424 -13.20 3.63 -7.44
CA ALA A 424 -14.14 2.87 -6.61
C ALA A 424 -13.46 1.72 -5.84
N ILE A 425 -12.31 2.00 -5.21
CA ILE A 425 -11.54 1.03 -4.41
C ILE A 425 -11.05 1.66 -3.09
N PRO A 426 -10.71 0.86 -2.07
CA PRO A 426 -10.09 1.38 -0.86
C PRO A 426 -8.76 2.10 -1.14
N TYR A 427 -8.51 3.19 -0.40
CA TYR A 427 -7.35 4.07 -0.62
C TYR A 427 -6.01 3.34 -0.53
N ASN A 428 -5.86 2.37 0.37
CA ASN A 428 -4.65 1.61 0.56
C ASN A 428 -4.29 0.75 -0.66
N ILE A 429 -5.29 0.18 -1.34
CA ILE A 429 -5.10 -0.55 -2.60
C ILE A 429 -4.69 0.44 -3.70
N LEU A 430 -5.36 1.59 -3.80
CA LEU A 430 -5.04 2.61 -4.79
C LEU A 430 -3.60 3.13 -4.66
N THR A 431 -3.20 3.55 -3.47
CA THR A 431 -1.90 4.21 -3.25
C THR A 431 -0.70 3.35 -3.63
N GLN A 432 -0.82 2.02 -3.50
CA GLN A 432 0.23 1.08 -3.90
C GLN A 432 0.27 0.83 -5.42
N ASN A 433 -0.86 0.99 -6.09
CA ASN A 433 -0.97 0.65 -7.51
C ASN A 433 -0.75 1.84 -8.45
N VAL A 434 -0.88 3.08 -7.96
CA VAL A 434 -0.73 4.32 -8.75
C VAL A 434 0.72 4.85 -8.75
N GLY A 435 1.53 4.47 -7.77
CA GLY A 435 2.87 5.05 -7.57
C GLY A 435 3.92 4.66 -8.60
N GLY A 436 3.79 3.49 -9.27
CA GLY A 436 4.83 2.92 -10.12
C GLY A 436 5.11 3.74 -11.37
N VAL A 437 4.10 3.97 -12.18
CA VAL A 437 4.23 4.75 -13.43
C VAL A 437 3.28 5.93 -13.40
N SER A 438 3.81 7.12 -13.17
CA SER A 438 3.11 8.39 -13.38
C SER A 438 4.11 9.44 -13.86
N TYR A 439 3.81 10.09 -14.98
CA TYR A 439 4.70 11.04 -15.64
C TYR A 439 3.91 12.17 -16.33
N VAL A 440 4.43 13.39 -16.31
CA VAL A 440 3.82 14.54 -16.99
C VAL A 440 4.79 15.14 -17.99
N SER A 441 4.40 15.17 -19.26
CA SER A 441 5.13 15.83 -20.35
C SER A 441 4.19 16.64 -21.22
N ASN A 442 4.53 17.89 -21.52
CA ASN A 442 3.87 18.72 -22.53
C ASN A 442 2.32 18.70 -22.47
N ASP A 443 1.74 18.93 -21.29
CA ASP A 443 0.29 18.85 -21.04
C ASP A 443 -0.33 17.45 -21.24
N LYS A 444 0.47 16.41 -21.34
CA LYS A 444 0.04 15.01 -21.36
C LYS A 444 0.43 14.33 -20.04
N PHE A 445 -0.52 13.69 -19.38
CA PHE A 445 -0.31 12.97 -18.14
C PHE A 445 -0.43 11.47 -18.39
N TYR A 446 0.61 10.70 -18.06
CA TYR A 446 0.64 9.26 -18.12
C TYR A 446 0.46 8.69 -16.72
N ILE A 447 -0.36 7.64 -16.60
CA ILE A 447 -0.62 6.96 -15.34
C ILE A 447 -0.90 5.48 -15.56
N LEU A 448 -0.21 4.62 -14.80
CA LEU A 448 -0.52 3.20 -14.73
C LEU A 448 -1.54 2.95 -13.61
N ILE A 449 -2.68 2.40 -13.99
CA ILE A 449 -3.73 1.96 -13.08
C ILE A 449 -4.03 0.51 -13.41
N ASP A 450 -3.93 -0.36 -12.41
CA ASP A 450 -3.99 -1.81 -12.58
C ASP A 450 -2.92 -2.28 -13.59
N GLU A 451 -3.26 -2.94 -14.65
CA GLU A 451 -2.35 -3.41 -15.71
C GLU A 451 -2.39 -2.53 -16.96
N THR A 452 -3.01 -1.34 -16.89
CA THR A 452 -3.25 -0.47 -18.05
C THR A 452 -2.57 0.89 -17.88
N LEU A 453 -1.73 1.26 -18.84
CA LEU A 453 -1.15 2.60 -18.95
C LEU A 453 -2.09 3.49 -19.74
N TYR A 454 -2.59 4.54 -19.09
CA TYR A 454 -3.39 5.59 -19.70
C TYR A 454 -2.54 6.83 -19.96
N SER A 455 -2.93 7.59 -20.97
CA SER A 455 -2.52 8.98 -21.11
C SER A 455 -3.73 9.90 -21.18
N VAL A 456 -3.63 11.04 -20.54
CA VAL A 456 -4.66 12.07 -20.49
C VAL A 456 -4.09 13.38 -21.03
N ASP A 457 -4.71 13.93 -22.06
CA ASP A 457 -4.43 15.31 -22.48
C ASP A 457 -5.03 16.29 -21.47
N LEU A 458 -4.19 17.06 -20.81
CA LEU A 458 -4.61 17.95 -19.71
C LEU A 458 -5.40 19.17 -20.18
N VAL A 459 -5.46 19.45 -21.49
CA VAL A 459 -6.20 20.56 -22.08
C VAL A 459 -7.58 20.09 -22.57
N SER A 460 -7.61 19.06 -23.43
CA SER A 460 -8.87 18.53 -23.99
C SER A 460 -9.61 17.57 -23.05
N LYS A 461 -8.90 16.99 -22.04
CA LYS A 461 -9.37 15.92 -21.15
C LYS A 461 -9.67 14.61 -21.88
N GLU A 462 -9.07 14.43 -23.05
CA GLU A 462 -9.18 13.19 -23.80
C GLU A 462 -8.29 12.11 -23.17
N VAL A 463 -8.84 10.91 -22.96
CA VAL A 463 -8.14 9.73 -22.43
C VAL A 463 -7.77 8.80 -23.57
N MET A 464 -6.55 8.30 -23.54
CA MET A 464 -6.08 7.26 -24.44
C MET A 464 -5.53 6.07 -23.65
N THR A 465 -5.89 4.86 -24.01
CA THR A 465 -5.25 3.64 -23.53
C THR A 465 -3.99 3.40 -24.34
N GLU A 466 -2.82 3.55 -23.72
CA GLU A 466 -1.53 3.39 -24.39
C GLU A 466 -1.08 1.93 -24.43
N ILE A 467 -1.17 1.22 -23.30
CA ILE A 467 -0.72 -0.17 -23.13
C ILE A 467 -1.67 -0.88 -22.19
N THR A 468 -2.00 -2.14 -22.50
CA THR A 468 -2.79 -3.04 -21.64
C THR A 468 -2.01 -4.30 -21.29
N GLY A 469 -2.34 -4.97 -20.18
CA GLY A 469 -1.76 -6.24 -19.77
C GLY A 469 -0.32 -6.12 -19.22
N LEU A 470 0.00 -5.00 -18.60
CA LEU A 470 1.28 -4.75 -17.93
C LEU A 470 1.36 -5.49 -16.59
N LYS A 471 1.57 -6.80 -16.67
CA LYS A 471 1.74 -7.65 -15.47
C LYS A 471 3.07 -7.38 -14.78
N GLU A 472 3.10 -7.61 -13.47
CA GLU A 472 4.35 -7.54 -12.69
C GLU A 472 5.46 -8.38 -13.35
N ASN A 473 6.69 -7.88 -13.36
CA ASN A 473 7.84 -8.46 -14.06
C ASN A 473 7.75 -8.50 -15.60
N SER A 474 6.63 -8.06 -16.22
CA SER A 474 6.53 -7.94 -17.68
C SER A 474 6.93 -6.56 -18.20
N TYR A 475 7.22 -5.61 -17.29
CA TYR A 475 7.67 -4.27 -17.64
C TYR A 475 8.73 -3.74 -16.67
N ALA A 476 9.47 -2.73 -17.09
CA ALA A 476 10.41 -1.96 -16.30
C ALA A 476 10.24 -0.47 -16.61
N VAL A 477 10.47 0.38 -15.60
CA VAL A 477 10.31 1.85 -15.71
C VAL A 477 11.65 2.51 -15.41
N SER A 478 12.00 3.56 -16.16
CA SER A 478 13.20 4.36 -15.88
C SER A 478 13.09 5.08 -14.54
N ASP A 479 14.21 5.38 -13.90
CA ASP A 479 14.28 6.08 -12.61
C ASP A 479 13.58 7.46 -12.67
N ALA A 480 13.66 8.14 -13.82
CA ALA A 480 12.96 9.39 -14.07
C ALA A 480 11.44 9.21 -14.33
N GLY A 481 10.96 7.98 -14.49
CA GLY A 481 9.57 7.68 -14.84
C GLY A 481 9.16 8.06 -16.26
N ASP A 482 10.10 8.45 -17.12
CA ASP A 482 9.85 8.98 -18.46
C ASP A 482 9.90 7.92 -19.56
N ALA A 483 10.29 6.69 -19.25
CA ALA A 483 10.32 5.56 -20.18
C ALA A 483 9.81 4.27 -19.52
N ILE A 484 9.08 3.47 -20.29
CA ILE A 484 8.63 2.13 -19.92
C ILE A 484 9.03 1.11 -20.97
N ALA A 485 9.74 0.06 -20.57
CA ALA A 485 10.03 -1.10 -21.40
C ALA A 485 9.10 -2.26 -21.01
N TYR A 486 8.43 -2.91 -21.95
CA TYR A 486 7.46 -3.94 -21.65
C TYR A 486 7.44 -5.09 -22.65
N SER A 487 7.07 -6.27 -22.17
CA SER A 487 6.82 -7.47 -22.95
C SER A 487 5.53 -7.32 -23.77
N VAL A 488 5.61 -7.39 -25.08
CA VAL A 488 4.43 -7.22 -25.95
C VAL A 488 3.40 -8.34 -25.77
N SER A 489 3.85 -9.54 -25.42
CA SER A 489 2.93 -10.69 -25.21
C SER A 489 2.31 -10.72 -23.80
N GLY A 490 2.85 -9.96 -22.84
CA GLY A 490 2.50 -10.08 -21.43
C GLY A 490 2.98 -11.37 -20.75
N ASP A 491 3.47 -12.36 -21.49
CA ASP A 491 4.06 -13.60 -20.95
C ASP A 491 5.59 -13.52 -20.98
N ILE A 492 6.20 -13.31 -19.80
CA ILE A 492 7.65 -13.19 -19.65
C ILE A 492 8.43 -14.43 -20.11
N CYS A 493 7.77 -15.60 -20.19
CA CYS A 493 8.40 -16.85 -20.61
C CYS A 493 8.28 -17.11 -22.11
N ASN A 494 7.50 -16.29 -22.83
CA ASN A 494 7.29 -16.49 -24.28
C ASN A 494 7.13 -15.14 -25.02
N THR A 495 8.03 -14.21 -24.77
CA THR A 495 8.09 -12.91 -25.46
C THR A 495 9.27 -12.86 -26.39
N ASP A 496 9.02 -12.64 -27.66
CA ASP A 496 10.06 -12.39 -28.68
C ASP A 496 10.35 -10.89 -28.89
N THR A 497 9.52 -10.01 -28.32
CA THR A 497 9.62 -8.56 -28.52
C THR A 497 9.40 -7.80 -27.22
N ILE A 498 10.38 -6.98 -26.84
CA ILE A 498 10.24 -5.91 -25.84
C ILE A 498 10.03 -4.59 -26.59
N ARG A 499 9.02 -3.83 -26.20
CA ARG A 499 8.81 -2.47 -26.66
C ARG A 499 9.18 -1.48 -25.56
N VAL A 500 9.94 -0.44 -25.93
CA VAL A 500 10.25 0.68 -25.05
C VAL A 500 9.48 1.89 -25.54
N LEU A 501 8.63 2.47 -24.69
CA LEU A 501 7.92 3.72 -24.93
C LEU A 501 8.61 4.82 -24.11
N ASN A 502 9.09 5.86 -24.79
CA ASN A 502 9.59 7.07 -24.14
C ASN A 502 8.45 8.09 -24.06
N MET A 503 7.96 8.35 -22.85
CA MET A 503 6.82 9.23 -22.58
C MET A 503 7.20 10.72 -22.65
N SER A 504 8.50 11.06 -22.64
CA SER A 504 8.94 12.45 -22.75
C SER A 504 8.83 13.02 -24.17
N ASN A 505 8.88 12.16 -25.19
CA ASN A 505 8.88 12.55 -26.60
C ASN A 505 7.99 11.67 -27.50
N ASP A 506 7.17 10.79 -26.91
CA ASP A 506 6.26 9.85 -27.61
C ASP A 506 6.98 8.93 -28.61
N SER A 507 8.27 8.66 -28.42
CA SER A 507 9.01 7.73 -29.29
C SER A 507 8.93 6.30 -28.78
N ALA A 508 9.03 5.32 -29.69
CA ALA A 508 9.02 3.91 -29.33
C ALA A 508 10.16 3.15 -30.05
N TYR A 509 10.74 2.18 -29.35
CA TYR A 509 11.74 1.26 -29.87
C TYR A 509 11.30 -0.18 -29.65
N GLU A 510 11.66 -1.10 -30.54
CA GLU A 510 11.40 -2.53 -30.41
C GLU A 510 12.70 -3.33 -30.41
N LEU A 511 12.96 -4.06 -29.33
CA LEU A 511 13.99 -5.07 -29.25
C LEU A 511 13.39 -6.44 -29.58
N LYS A 512 13.95 -7.14 -30.60
CA LYS A 512 13.47 -8.44 -31.04
C LYS A 512 14.51 -9.53 -30.81
N ALA A 513 14.06 -10.68 -30.35
CA ALA A 513 14.85 -11.90 -30.28
C ALA A 513 14.67 -12.78 -31.53
N ASP A 514 15.58 -13.72 -31.69
CA ASP A 514 15.42 -14.80 -32.66
C ASP A 514 14.29 -15.77 -32.24
N GLU A 515 13.77 -16.58 -33.16
CA GLU A 515 12.62 -17.49 -32.92
C GLU A 515 12.84 -18.49 -31.77
N ALA A 516 14.10 -18.88 -31.52
CA ALA A 516 14.47 -19.81 -30.47
C ALA A 516 14.57 -19.16 -29.07
N ASP A 517 14.58 -17.82 -29.00
CA ASP A 517 14.84 -17.05 -27.80
C ASP A 517 13.60 -16.33 -27.29
N THR A 518 13.66 -15.94 -26.04
CA THR A 518 12.67 -15.09 -25.38
C THR A 518 13.36 -13.99 -24.61
N LEU A 519 12.69 -12.84 -24.44
CA LEU A 519 13.21 -11.65 -23.82
C LEU A 519 12.46 -11.35 -22.52
N ARG A 520 13.14 -10.70 -21.58
CA ARG A 520 12.54 -10.18 -20.33
C ARG A 520 13.07 -8.77 -20.06
N PRO A 521 12.21 -7.76 -19.84
CA PRO A 521 12.64 -6.49 -19.28
C PRO A 521 13.04 -6.69 -17.82
N LEU A 522 14.22 -6.17 -17.40
CA LEU A 522 14.76 -6.41 -16.07
C LEU A 522 14.81 -5.15 -15.21
N GLY A 523 14.98 -3.98 -15.81
CA GLY A 523 15.08 -2.71 -15.07
C GLY A 523 15.79 -1.63 -15.87
N TYR A 524 16.13 -0.57 -15.16
CA TYR A 524 16.98 0.50 -15.66
C TYR A 524 18.09 0.77 -14.65
N ILE A 525 19.22 1.25 -15.14
CA ILE A 525 20.30 1.78 -14.32
C ILE A 525 20.65 3.16 -14.87
N ASP A 526 20.44 4.19 -14.08
CA ASP A 526 20.37 5.58 -14.57
C ASP A 526 19.27 5.70 -15.66
N SER A 527 19.65 5.95 -16.90
CA SER A 527 18.72 5.98 -18.05
C SER A 527 18.88 4.77 -18.99
N ASP A 528 19.76 3.82 -18.66
CA ASP A 528 20.11 2.70 -19.50
C ASP A 528 19.19 1.51 -19.24
N PHE A 529 18.62 0.92 -20.30
CA PHE A 529 17.68 -0.17 -20.22
C PHE A 529 18.39 -1.53 -20.07
N ILE A 530 17.94 -2.34 -19.10
CA ILE A 530 18.47 -3.68 -18.81
C ILE A 530 17.47 -4.73 -19.30
N TYR A 531 17.95 -5.68 -20.10
CA TYR A 531 17.13 -6.80 -20.58
C TYR A 531 17.82 -8.13 -20.39
N GLY A 532 17.04 -9.19 -20.23
CA GLY A 532 17.48 -10.59 -20.22
C GLY A 532 17.06 -11.35 -21.46
N MET A 533 17.84 -12.37 -21.85
CA MET A 533 17.56 -13.26 -22.95
C MET A 533 17.76 -14.71 -22.52
N ALA A 534 16.76 -15.57 -22.81
CA ALA A 534 16.81 -17.00 -22.52
C ALA A 534 16.44 -17.81 -23.76
N HIS A 535 16.99 -19.02 -23.91
CA HIS A 535 16.48 -19.96 -24.88
C HIS A 535 15.15 -20.53 -24.41
N LYS A 536 14.13 -20.64 -25.28
CA LYS A 536 12.81 -21.18 -24.92
C LYS A 536 12.90 -22.61 -24.37
N GLU A 537 13.89 -23.41 -24.84
CA GLU A 537 14.15 -24.76 -24.36
C GLU A 537 14.78 -24.83 -22.96
N ASP A 538 15.35 -23.72 -22.47
CA ASP A 538 15.96 -23.59 -21.15
C ASP A 538 14.97 -23.14 -20.07
N ILE A 539 13.73 -22.84 -20.45
CA ILE A 539 12.64 -22.53 -19.52
C ILE A 539 12.06 -23.85 -19.01
N VAL A 540 12.31 -24.14 -17.75
CA VAL A 540 11.81 -25.36 -17.11
C VAL A 540 10.56 -25.04 -16.28
N SER A 541 9.52 -25.88 -16.48
CA SER A 541 8.33 -25.85 -15.64
C SER A 541 8.40 -26.99 -14.62
N ASP A 542 8.27 -26.65 -13.35
CA ASP A 542 8.18 -27.62 -12.27
C ASP A 542 6.77 -28.24 -12.15
N ALA A 543 6.66 -29.33 -11.40
CA ALA A 543 5.39 -30.09 -11.26
C ALA A 543 4.25 -29.28 -10.60
N ASP A 544 4.58 -28.20 -9.92
CA ASP A 544 3.65 -27.24 -9.30
C ASP A 544 3.17 -26.15 -10.28
N GLY A 545 3.76 -26.08 -11.49
CA GLY A 545 3.46 -25.08 -12.51
C GLY A 545 4.35 -23.83 -12.45
N SER A 546 5.26 -23.74 -11.47
CA SER A 546 6.27 -22.68 -11.44
C SER A 546 7.26 -22.82 -12.61
N ARG A 547 7.78 -21.69 -13.10
CA ARG A 547 8.70 -21.66 -14.24
C ARG A 547 10.02 -21.00 -13.85
N THR A 548 11.14 -21.68 -14.11
CA THR A 548 12.48 -21.11 -14.00
C THR A 548 12.87 -20.49 -15.34
N TYR A 549 13.07 -19.18 -15.33
CA TYR A 549 13.53 -18.41 -16.49
C TYR A 549 15.07 -18.29 -16.46
N ALA A 550 15.76 -19.14 -17.22
CA ALA A 550 17.22 -19.24 -17.19
C ALA A 550 17.84 -18.37 -18.30
N MET A 551 18.18 -17.12 -17.99
CA MET A 551 18.80 -16.18 -18.93
C MET A 551 20.28 -16.54 -19.16
N TYR A 552 20.64 -16.85 -20.39
CA TYR A 552 22.05 -17.05 -20.78
C TYR A 552 22.76 -15.70 -20.98
N LYS A 553 22.00 -14.61 -21.21
CA LYS A 553 22.53 -13.28 -21.48
C LYS A 553 21.75 -12.21 -20.73
N VAL A 554 22.47 -11.23 -20.17
CA VAL A 554 21.90 -9.95 -19.67
C VAL A 554 22.60 -8.82 -20.43
N GLY A 555 21.81 -7.96 -21.10
CA GLY A 555 22.30 -6.83 -21.89
C GLY A 555 21.89 -5.49 -21.29
N ILE A 556 22.71 -4.46 -21.49
CA ILE A 556 22.42 -3.07 -21.12
C ILE A 556 22.49 -2.23 -22.38
N MET A 557 21.47 -1.42 -22.62
CA MET A 557 21.33 -0.51 -23.77
C MET A 557 21.28 0.93 -23.29
N ASP A 558 21.97 1.84 -23.99
CA ASP A 558 21.89 3.27 -23.71
C ASP A 558 20.58 3.90 -24.20
N VAL A 559 20.41 5.21 -23.97
CA VAL A 559 19.21 5.98 -24.38
C VAL A 559 18.98 6.02 -25.90
N ASP A 560 20.01 5.76 -26.71
CA ASP A 560 19.97 5.64 -28.17
C ASP A 560 19.77 4.19 -28.64
N TYR A 561 19.52 3.28 -27.67
CA TYR A 561 19.33 1.82 -27.87
C TYR A 561 20.54 1.08 -28.44
N ASN A 562 21.77 1.57 -28.22
CA ASN A 562 22.98 0.83 -28.52
C ASN A 562 23.33 -0.09 -27.33
N ILE A 563 23.76 -1.30 -27.61
CA ILE A 563 24.23 -2.22 -26.58
C ILE A 563 25.58 -1.72 -26.06
N ILE A 564 25.65 -1.31 -24.80
CA ILE A 564 26.83 -0.82 -24.13
C ILE A 564 27.53 -1.88 -23.30
N LYS A 565 26.80 -2.89 -22.79
CA LYS A 565 27.37 -3.99 -22.03
C LYS A 565 26.55 -5.27 -22.20
N GLN A 566 27.23 -6.40 -22.15
CA GLN A 566 26.60 -7.72 -22.11
C GLN A 566 27.29 -8.61 -21.08
N TYR A 567 26.51 -9.36 -20.34
CA TYR A 567 26.94 -10.43 -19.45
C TYR A 567 26.48 -11.75 -20.04
N GLU A 568 27.44 -12.63 -20.29
CA GLU A 568 27.25 -13.97 -20.80
C GLU A 568 28.39 -14.85 -20.31
N GLN A 569 28.09 -15.98 -19.66
CA GLN A 569 29.10 -16.93 -19.19
C GLN A 569 28.68 -18.37 -19.53
N PRO A 570 29.63 -19.21 -20.04
CA PRO A 570 29.32 -20.59 -20.37
C PRO A 570 28.77 -21.37 -19.17
N ASP A 571 27.69 -22.12 -19.39
CA ASP A 571 27.03 -22.99 -18.41
C ASP A 571 26.51 -22.28 -17.13
N ILE A 572 26.50 -20.95 -17.08
CA ILE A 572 25.95 -20.14 -16.01
C ILE A 572 24.79 -19.33 -16.56
N TYR A 573 23.69 -19.38 -15.88
CA TYR A 573 22.47 -18.66 -16.21
C TYR A 573 22.12 -17.65 -15.11
N VAL A 574 21.35 -16.62 -15.44
CA VAL A 574 20.80 -15.64 -14.52
C VAL A 574 19.28 -15.88 -14.41
N SER A 575 18.80 -16.10 -13.20
CA SER A 575 17.38 -16.29 -12.95
C SER A 575 16.67 -14.99 -12.60
N ASP A 576 17.38 -14.03 -11.98
CA ASP A 576 16.84 -12.75 -11.59
C ASP A 576 17.93 -11.69 -11.42
N THR A 577 17.51 -10.39 -11.45
CA THR A 577 18.41 -9.24 -11.27
C THR A 577 17.80 -8.25 -10.28
N GLU A 578 18.63 -7.65 -9.45
CA GLU A 578 18.27 -6.56 -8.55
C GLU A 578 19.13 -5.34 -8.86
N VAL A 579 18.49 -4.19 -9.07
CA VAL A 579 19.19 -2.94 -9.37
C VAL A 579 19.12 -2.03 -8.14
N GLU A 580 20.28 -1.67 -7.60
CA GLU A 580 20.40 -0.74 -6.47
C GLU A 580 21.40 0.38 -6.82
N GLY A 581 20.90 1.57 -7.07
CA GLY A 581 21.72 2.70 -7.53
C GLY A 581 22.55 2.30 -8.75
N LYS A 582 23.88 2.33 -8.64
CA LYS A 582 24.82 1.99 -9.74
C LYS A 582 25.22 0.51 -9.81
N ARG A 583 24.51 -0.38 -9.12
CA ARG A 583 24.84 -1.81 -9.02
C ARG A 583 23.68 -2.69 -9.48
N ILE A 584 23.98 -3.64 -10.35
CA ILE A 584 23.07 -4.71 -10.75
C ILE A 584 23.60 -6.00 -10.11
N THR A 585 22.84 -6.59 -9.21
CA THR A 585 23.14 -7.92 -8.62
C THR A 585 22.47 -8.99 -9.47
N LEU A 586 23.24 -10.01 -9.86
CA LEU A 586 22.79 -11.12 -10.70
C LEU A 586 22.62 -12.37 -9.83
N THR A 587 21.40 -12.90 -9.71
CA THR A 587 21.13 -14.20 -9.10
C THR A 587 21.42 -15.29 -10.13
N ARG A 588 22.44 -16.13 -9.88
CA ARG A 588 22.93 -17.11 -10.84
C ARG A 588 22.50 -18.53 -10.50
N ILE A 589 22.25 -19.29 -11.55
CA ILE A 589 21.88 -20.71 -11.51
C ILE A 589 22.69 -21.51 -12.50
N VAL A 590 22.85 -22.82 -12.26
CA VAL A 590 23.50 -23.79 -13.15
C VAL A 590 22.60 -25.00 -13.37
N LYS A 591 22.64 -25.64 -14.53
CA LYS A 591 21.88 -26.87 -14.83
C LYS A 591 22.24 -28.00 -13.86
N SER A 592 21.23 -28.68 -13.33
CA SER A 592 21.39 -29.88 -12.49
C SER A 592 20.26 -30.85 -12.78
N GLY A 593 20.57 -31.99 -13.38
CA GLY A 593 19.53 -32.92 -13.85
C GLY A 593 18.60 -32.28 -14.90
N SER A 594 17.32 -32.34 -14.70
CA SER A 594 16.28 -31.71 -15.53
C SER A 594 15.95 -30.28 -15.14
N GLY A 595 16.55 -29.73 -14.07
CA GLY A 595 16.25 -28.40 -13.53
C GLY A 595 17.52 -27.56 -13.30
N TYR A 596 17.44 -26.61 -12.39
CA TYR A 596 18.50 -25.68 -12.05
C TYR A 596 18.74 -25.65 -10.53
N VAL A 597 19.97 -25.32 -10.14
CA VAL A 597 20.35 -25.06 -8.73
C VAL A 597 21.07 -23.73 -8.63
N SER A 598 20.85 -23.03 -7.51
CA SER A 598 21.51 -21.75 -7.24
C SER A 598 23.02 -21.89 -7.12
N THR A 599 23.75 -20.87 -7.58
CA THR A 599 25.20 -20.74 -7.42
C THR A 599 25.54 -19.37 -6.82
N SER A 600 26.81 -18.98 -6.80
CA SER A 600 27.21 -17.67 -6.25
C SER A 600 26.62 -16.51 -7.07
N ILE A 601 26.20 -15.46 -6.41
CA ILE A 601 25.80 -14.21 -7.06
C ILE A 601 26.99 -13.55 -7.78
N ASP A 602 26.66 -12.66 -8.74
CA ASP A 602 27.65 -11.79 -9.41
C ASP A 602 27.12 -10.35 -9.47
N GLN A 603 27.96 -9.38 -9.77
CA GLN A 603 27.57 -7.97 -9.79
C GLN A 603 28.15 -7.25 -11.00
N LEU A 604 27.30 -6.42 -11.62
CA LEU A 604 27.70 -5.43 -12.60
C LEU A 604 27.63 -4.05 -11.96
N ILE A 605 28.72 -3.29 -12.08
CA ILE A 605 28.80 -1.95 -11.49
C ILE A 605 28.97 -0.93 -12.63
N ASN A 606 28.13 0.09 -12.66
CA ASN A 606 28.30 1.26 -13.50
C ASN A 606 29.37 2.17 -12.87
N LYS A 607 30.50 2.39 -13.60
CA LYS A 607 31.68 3.11 -13.09
C LYS A 607 31.79 4.57 -13.55
N ASP A 608 30.73 5.16 -14.10
CA ASP A 608 30.80 6.57 -14.45
C ASP A 608 30.90 7.43 -13.19
N GLU A 609 32.16 7.73 -12.80
CA GLU A 609 32.54 8.45 -11.57
C GLU A 609 32.31 9.97 -11.63
N ASN A 610 31.89 10.52 -12.76
CA ASN A 610 31.94 11.98 -13.00
C ASN A 610 30.58 12.71 -13.04
N VAL A 611 29.47 12.05 -12.79
CA VAL A 611 28.22 12.77 -12.58
C VAL A 611 28.13 13.09 -11.10
N VAL A 612 28.42 14.34 -10.72
CA VAL A 612 27.96 14.89 -9.45
C VAL A 612 26.45 14.91 -9.54
N GLU A 613 25.80 13.88 -9.05
CA GLU A 613 24.34 13.91 -8.90
C GLU A 613 23.98 15.06 -7.97
N ASN A 614 23.45 16.13 -8.52
CA ASN A 614 22.76 17.17 -7.76
C ASN A 614 21.37 16.63 -7.34
N VAL A 615 21.35 15.46 -6.70
CA VAL A 615 20.15 14.86 -6.16
C VAL A 615 20.08 15.17 -4.68
N VAL A 616 18.96 15.71 -4.27
CA VAL A 616 18.64 15.90 -2.85
C VAL A 616 18.55 14.52 -2.19
N LYS A 617 19.27 14.36 -1.06
CA LYS A 617 19.31 13.10 -0.32
C LYS A 617 18.89 13.34 1.13
N ALA A 618 18.11 12.42 1.64
CA ALA A 618 17.89 12.32 3.08
C ALA A 618 18.97 11.42 3.70
N ASP A 619 19.44 11.77 4.89
CA ASP A 619 20.43 11.01 5.66
C ASP A 619 20.15 11.20 7.16
N THR A 620 20.81 10.44 8.00
CA THR A 620 20.60 10.46 9.45
C THR A 620 21.80 11.02 10.20
N ILE A 621 21.53 11.68 11.32
CA ILE A 621 22.55 12.16 12.26
C ILE A 621 22.21 11.67 13.66
N SER A 622 23.25 11.28 14.43
CA SER A 622 23.08 10.90 15.83
C SER A 622 23.23 12.12 16.72
N THR A 623 22.26 12.32 17.63
CA THR A 623 22.25 13.35 18.66
C THR A 623 22.14 12.72 20.04
N ASP A 624 22.60 13.43 21.10
CA ASP A 624 22.58 12.90 22.48
C ASP A 624 21.13 12.79 23.01
N ALA A 625 20.26 13.78 22.71
CA ALA A 625 18.91 13.86 23.26
C ALA A 625 17.88 13.04 22.48
N ARG A 626 17.99 13.01 21.14
CA ARG A 626 16.99 12.41 20.24
C ARG A 626 17.49 11.15 19.56
N LYS A 627 18.74 10.77 19.85
CA LYS A 627 19.44 9.60 19.30
C LYS A 627 19.66 9.74 17.79
N GLN A 628 18.72 9.33 16.96
CA GLN A 628 18.82 9.43 15.51
C GLN A 628 17.77 10.39 14.96
N GLU A 629 18.19 11.36 14.18
CA GLU A 629 17.34 12.33 13.50
C GLU A 629 17.59 12.29 11.99
N LEU A 630 16.54 12.47 11.21
CA LEU A 630 16.55 12.51 9.77
C LEU A 630 16.70 13.94 9.28
N TYR A 631 17.47 14.17 8.21
CA TYR A 631 17.61 15.47 7.59
C TYR A 631 17.72 15.34 6.06
N ILE A 632 17.43 16.44 5.37
CA ILE A 632 17.62 16.58 3.92
C ILE A 632 18.86 17.46 3.69
N ASP A 633 19.82 16.98 2.90
CA ASP A 633 20.97 17.77 2.46
C ASP A 633 20.58 18.74 1.36
N LEU A 634 20.83 20.04 1.58
CA LEU A 634 20.59 21.08 0.59
C LEU A 634 21.73 21.12 -0.45
N ILE A 635 21.37 21.08 -1.73
CA ILE A 635 22.31 21.29 -2.85
C ILE A 635 22.91 22.69 -2.77
N THR A 636 22.07 23.70 -2.59
CA THR A 636 22.48 25.10 -2.41
C THR A 636 22.43 25.48 -0.95
N LYS A 637 23.60 25.77 -0.36
CA LYS A 637 23.73 26.21 1.02
C LYS A 637 23.19 27.63 1.20
N VAL A 638 22.54 27.87 2.33
CA VAL A 638 22.05 29.21 2.71
C VAL A 638 23.11 30.00 3.46
N ASN A 639 22.90 31.33 3.57
CA ASN A 639 23.87 32.23 4.24
C ASN A 639 23.65 32.29 5.75
N ASP A 640 22.43 32.07 6.23
CA ASP A 640 22.02 32.11 7.61
C ASP A 640 21.11 30.90 7.90
N ILE A 641 20.95 30.53 9.16
CA ILE A 641 20.02 29.46 9.60
C ILE A 641 18.59 29.97 9.81
N SER A 642 18.40 31.29 9.93
CA SER A 642 17.09 31.91 10.15
C SER A 642 16.20 31.76 8.90
N VAL A 643 14.94 31.37 9.11
CA VAL A 643 13.98 31.10 8.05
C VAL A 643 12.71 31.95 8.21
N SER A 644 11.99 32.12 7.11
CA SER A 644 10.62 32.61 7.11
C SER A 644 9.66 31.51 6.72
N TYR A 645 8.38 31.66 7.07
CA TYR A 645 7.34 30.67 6.84
C TYR A 645 6.12 31.30 6.15
N ARG A 646 5.53 30.57 5.20
CA ARG A 646 4.21 30.86 4.61
C ARG A 646 3.43 29.61 4.29
N THR A 647 2.12 29.73 4.12
CA THR A 647 1.27 28.69 3.55
C THR A 647 0.85 29.07 2.14
N SER A 648 0.45 28.12 1.33
CA SER A 648 -0.21 28.41 0.05
C SER A 648 -1.46 29.26 0.29
N GLY A 649 -1.73 30.19 -0.61
CA GLY A 649 -2.87 31.11 -0.48
C GLY A 649 -4.19 30.40 -0.65
N GLU A 650 -4.31 29.57 -1.67
CA GLU A 650 -5.56 28.88 -2.04
C GLU A 650 -5.25 27.52 -2.68
N ILE A 651 -6.20 26.59 -2.54
CA ILE A 651 -6.28 25.39 -3.36
C ILE A 651 -7.53 25.52 -4.22
N ILE A 652 -7.33 25.67 -5.52
CA ILE A 652 -8.38 26.02 -6.48
C ILE A 652 -8.84 24.76 -7.21
N PHE A 653 -10.10 24.40 -7.04
CA PHE A 653 -10.79 23.36 -7.80
C PHE A 653 -11.57 24.03 -8.93
N LYS A 654 -11.36 23.58 -10.17
CA LYS A 654 -12.07 24.10 -11.35
C LYS A 654 -13.13 23.11 -11.79
N ASP A 655 -14.24 23.62 -12.33
CA ASP A 655 -15.24 22.79 -12.98
C ASP A 655 -14.59 21.97 -14.12
N ASN A 656 -15.04 20.73 -14.31
CA ASN A 656 -14.56 19.78 -15.33
C ASN A 656 -13.10 19.30 -15.18
N THR A 657 -12.57 19.27 -13.96
CA THR A 657 -11.31 18.54 -13.70
C THR A 657 -11.53 17.06 -13.43
N SER A 658 -12.74 16.66 -13.00
CA SER A 658 -13.08 15.26 -12.75
C SER A 658 -13.23 14.48 -14.06
N LEU A 659 -12.60 13.31 -14.11
CA LEU A 659 -12.56 12.42 -15.26
C LEU A 659 -12.80 10.99 -14.81
N GLU A 660 -13.86 10.36 -15.32
CA GLU A 660 -14.12 8.94 -15.09
C GLU A 660 -13.42 8.11 -16.16
N LEU A 661 -12.74 7.05 -15.76
CA LEU A 661 -12.21 6.04 -16.67
C LEU A 661 -13.31 5.04 -16.99
N GLU A 662 -13.45 4.68 -18.27
CA GLU A 662 -14.53 3.77 -18.73
C GLU A 662 -14.27 2.30 -18.35
N ASP A 663 -13.05 1.95 -17.97
CA ASP A 663 -12.66 0.57 -17.68
C ASP A 663 -13.08 0.14 -16.26
N GLU A 664 -13.66 -1.05 -16.13
CA GLU A 664 -13.84 -1.72 -14.85
C GLU A 664 -12.52 -2.40 -14.46
N PHE A 665 -11.92 -1.96 -13.38
CA PHE A 665 -10.71 -2.57 -12.84
C PHE A 665 -11.06 -3.82 -12.03
N THR A 666 -10.49 -4.96 -12.38
CA THR A 666 -10.76 -6.24 -11.70
C THR A 666 -9.79 -6.52 -10.58
N TRP A 667 -8.56 -5.97 -10.66
CA TRP A 667 -7.47 -6.22 -9.71
C TRP A 667 -7.12 -7.70 -9.54
N ASP A 668 -7.45 -8.52 -10.54
CA ASP A 668 -7.28 -9.97 -10.52
C ASP A 668 -5.81 -10.39 -10.39
N GLY A 669 -5.60 -11.59 -9.80
CA GLY A 669 -4.27 -12.18 -9.70
C GLY A 669 -3.32 -11.50 -8.71
N ARG A 670 -3.83 -10.64 -7.81
CA ARG A 670 -3.05 -9.98 -6.76
C ARG A 670 -3.34 -10.57 -5.39
N TYR A 671 -2.31 -10.58 -4.55
CA TYR A 671 -2.36 -10.90 -3.13
C TYR A 671 -2.08 -9.64 -2.32
N TYR A 672 -2.99 -9.28 -1.44
CA TYR A 672 -2.89 -8.12 -0.57
C TYR A 672 -2.34 -8.55 0.79
N VAL A 673 -1.31 -7.86 1.26
CA VAL A 673 -0.64 -8.17 2.52
C VAL A 673 -0.99 -7.12 3.57
N TYR A 674 -1.53 -7.59 4.68
CA TYR A 674 -1.81 -6.76 5.86
C TYR A 674 -0.91 -7.25 7.01
N GLY A 675 -0.05 -6.38 7.52
CA GLY A 675 0.91 -6.68 8.59
C GLY A 675 1.05 -5.50 9.54
N TYR A 676 1.44 -5.72 10.77
CA TYR A 676 1.49 -4.72 11.83
C TYR A 676 0.22 -3.86 11.94
N GLY A 677 -0.93 -4.42 11.57
CA GLY A 677 -2.21 -3.74 11.57
C GLY A 677 -2.45 -2.76 10.43
N THR A 678 -1.58 -2.74 9.43
CA THR A 678 -1.69 -1.86 8.25
C THR A 678 -1.50 -2.64 6.95
N PHE A 679 -1.92 -2.05 5.85
CA PHE A 679 -1.63 -2.58 4.53
C PHE A 679 -0.15 -2.42 4.22
N GLN A 680 0.51 -3.52 3.83
CA GLN A 680 1.95 -3.58 3.56
C GLN A 680 2.27 -3.60 2.05
N GLY A 681 1.26 -3.76 1.21
CA GLY A 681 1.39 -3.79 -0.23
C GLY A 681 0.69 -4.96 -0.90
N SER A 682 0.71 -4.99 -2.22
CA SER A 682 0.22 -6.11 -3.04
C SER A 682 1.38 -6.84 -3.70
N ARG A 683 1.16 -8.13 -4.01
CA ARG A 683 2.10 -8.98 -4.75
C ARG A 683 1.32 -9.83 -5.73
N THR A 684 1.91 -10.14 -6.88
CA THR A 684 1.34 -11.11 -7.82
C THR A 684 1.85 -12.52 -7.53
N GLN A 685 2.93 -12.66 -6.77
CA GLN A 685 3.50 -13.94 -6.38
C GLN A 685 3.16 -14.23 -4.91
N LEU A 686 2.51 -15.38 -4.69
CA LEU A 686 2.04 -15.76 -3.36
C LEU A 686 3.19 -15.97 -2.35
N GLU A 687 4.31 -16.53 -2.77
CA GLU A 687 5.49 -16.74 -1.92
C GLU A 687 6.09 -15.42 -1.42
N SER A 688 6.10 -14.39 -2.27
CA SER A 688 6.53 -13.04 -1.90
C SER A 688 5.55 -12.39 -0.92
N ALA A 689 4.23 -12.57 -1.16
CA ALA A 689 3.18 -12.11 -0.25
C ALA A 689 3.28 -12.78 1.12
N ILE A 690 3.43 -14.11 1.16
CA ILE A 690 3.58 -14.87 2.41
C ILE A 690 4.85 -14.46 3.16
N THR A 691 5.95 -14.22 2.45
CA THR A 691 7.19 -13.78 3.07
C THR A 691 7.02 -12.44 3.76
N LEU A 692 6.44 -11.46 3.07
CA LEU A 692 6.14 -10.15 3.65
C LEU A 692 5.18 -10.25 4.84
N ALA A 693 4.10 -11.04 4.70
CA ALA A 693 3.14 -11.25 5.78
C ALA A 693 3.77 -11.97 7.00
N TYR A 694 4.68 -12.93 6.77
CA TYR A 694 5.40 -13.60 7.85
C TYR A 694 6.27 -12.63 8.64
N ASP A 695 7.04 -11.80 7.96
CA ASP A 695 7.97 -10.85 8.57
C ASP A 695 7.24 -9.71 9.32
N THR A 696 6.01 -9.39 8.90
CA THR A 696 5.17 -8.33 9.48
C THR A 696 4.05 -8.84 10.39
N TYR A 697 4.08 -10.11 10.82
CA TYR A 697 3.04 -10.75 11.64
C TYR A 697 1.63 -10.67 11.05
N GLY A 698 1.54 -10.80 9.74
CA GLY A 698 0.39 -10.43 8.97
C GLY A 698 -0.44 -11.56 8.38
N THR A 699 -1.29 -11.17 7.45
CA THR A 699 -2.21 -12.01 6.68
C THR A 699 -2.08 -11.68 5.20
N VAL A 700 -2.24 -12.69 4.34
CA VAL A 700 -2.38 -12.55 2.90
C VAL A 700 -3.83 -12.78 2.51
N VAL A 701 -4.39 -11.86 1.73
CA VAL A 701 -5.76 -11.91 1.22
C VAL A 701 -5.71 -11.86 -0.32
N ASP A 702 -6.55 -12.64 -0.99
CA ASP A 702 -6.67 -12.55 -2.45
C ASP A 702 -7.57 -11.38 -2.90
N CYS A 703 -7.72 -11.18 -4.20
CA CYS A 703 -8.57 -10.14 -4.78
C CYS A 703 -10.07 -10.30 -4.47
N ASP A 704 -10.52 -11.50 -4.09
CA ASP A 704 -11.87 -11.79 -3.64
C ASP A 704 -12.06 -11.62 -2.12
N SER A 705 -11.05 -11.06 -1.42
CA SER A 705 -11.02 -10.86 0.03
C SER A 705 -10.98 -12.15 0.86
N LYS A 706 -10.62 -13.27 0.25
CA LYS A 706 -10.41 -14.51 0.97
C LYS A 706 -9.04 -14.52 1.64
N SER A 707 -9.00 -14.97 2.89
CA SER A 707 -7.74 -15.16 3.59
C SER A 707 -7.01 -16.37 3.02
N VAL A 708 -5.96 -16.10 2.24
CA VAL A 708 -5.12 -17.14 1.63
C VAL A 708 -4.10 -17.69 2.62
N TRP A 709 -3.54 -16.83 3.46
CA TRP A 709 -2.54 -17.20 4.44
C TRP A 709 -2.58 -16.26 5.65
N LYS A 710 -2.44 -16.83 6.85
CA LYS A 710 -2.25 -16.06 8.10
C LYS A 710 -1.03 -16.60 8.83
N ARG A 711 -0.25 -15.75 9.48
CA ARG A 711 0.77 -16.22 10.39
C ARG A 711 0.11 -17.06 11.49
N TYR A 712 0.46 -18.35 11.54
CA TYR A 712 -0.21 -19.29 12.44
C TYR A 712 -0.09 -18.85 13.91
N ARG A 713 -1.12 -19.13 14.66
CA ARG A 713 -1.29 -18.70 16.07
C ARG A 713 -0.95 -19.83 17.04
N SER A 714 -1.15 -21.07 16.61
CA SER A 714 -0.88 -22.26 17.41
C SER A 714 0.58 -22.68 17.32
N THR A 715 1.14 -23.10 18.45
CA THR A 715 2.49 -23.69 18.51
C THR A 715 2.50 -25.16 18.12
N GLN A 716 1.33 -25.76 17.92
CA GLN A 716 1.16 -27.16 17.50
C GLN A 716 -0.19 -27.33 16.78
N ALA A 717 -0.23 -28.25 15.84
CA ALA A 717 -1.46 -28.69 15.20
C ALA A 717 -1.36 -30.16 14.77
N SER A 718 -2.52 -30.84 14.64
CA SER A 718 -2.62 -32.21 14.13
C SER A 718 -3.90 -32.37 13.33
N ILE A 719 -3.78 -32.98 12.16
CA ILE A 719 -4.88 -33.30 11.26
C ILE A 719 -5.07 -34.83 11.29
N ASP A 720 -6.22 -35.26 11.76
CA ASP A 720 -6.58 -36.67 11.88
C ASP A 720 -7.41 -37.16 10.69
N GLY A 721 -7.55 -38.49 10.56
CA GLY A 721 -8.43 -39.11 9.57
C GLY A 721 -7.88 -39.23 8.16
N VAL A 722 -6.61 -38.92 7.95
CA VAL A 722 -5.94 -39.00 6.64
C VAL A 722 -5.66 -40.48 6.32
N SER A 723 -6.21 -40.97 5.21
CA SER A 723 -6.01 -42.34 4.74
C SER A 723 -5.11 -42.38 3.52
N PRO A 724 -3.84 -42.87 3.63
CA PRO A 724 -2.91 -42.87 2.51
C PRO A 724 -3.39 -43.70 1.32
N VAL A 725 -3.26 -43.15 0.10
CA VAL A 725 -3.51 -43.89 -1.14
C VAL A 725 -2.17 -44.37 -1.71
N MET A 726 -2.18 -45.57 -2.27
CA MET A 726 -0.98 -46.25 -2.79
C MET A 726 -1.26 -46.78 -4.20
N GLY A 727 -0.22 -46.88 -5.03
CA GLY A 727 -0.32 -47.56 -6.32
C GLY A 727 0.15 -46.71 -7.53
N GLY A 728 0.33 -45.41 -7.32
CA GLY A 728 0.92 -44.47 -8.31
C GLY A 728 2.32 -44.02 -7.92
N SER A 729 2.83 -43.01 -8.59
CA SER A 729 4.03 -42.26 -8.20
C SER A 729 3.88 -41.60 -6.83
N SER A 730 4.98 -41.18 -6.21
CA SER A 730 4.96 -40.51 -4.90
C SER A 730 4.05 -39.25 -4.91
N LEU A 731 4.11 -38.45 -5.96
CA LEU A 731 3.25 -37.25 -6.15
C LEU A 731 1.76 -37.64 -6.36
N GLU A 732 1.48 -38.62 -7.23
CA GLU A 732 0.11 -39.08 -7.47
C GLU A 732 -0.55 -39.63 -6.20
N ASN A 733 0.18 -40.40 -5.43
CA ASN A 733 -0.27 -40.93 -4.13
C ASN A 733 -0.57 -39.77 -3.15
N ALA A 734 0.31 -38.77 -3.07
CA ALA A 734 0.14 -37.58 -2.21
C ALA A 734 -1.11 -36.79 -2.61
N VAL A 735 -1.23 -36.42 -3.87
CA VAL A 735 -2.36 -35.62 -4.38
C VAL A 735 -3.68 -36.36 -4.23
N THR A 736 -3.72 -37.66 -4.58
CA THR A 736 -4.92 -38.49 -4.43
C THR A 736 -5.34 -38.62 -2.95
N THR A 737 -4.37 -38.75 -2.05
CA THR A 737 -4.63 -38.79 -0.60
C THR A 737 -5.26 -37.48 -0.12
N VAL A 738 -4.70 -36.34 -0.51
CA VAL A 738 -5.22 -35.01 -0.13
C VAL A 738 -6.58 -34.74 -0.75
N CYS A 739 -6.79 -35.04 -2.05
CA CYS A 739 -8.09 -34.89 -2.71
C CYS A 739 -9.18 -35.72 -2.04
N ASN A 740 -8.88 -36.99 -1.69
CA ASN A 740 -9.82 -37.83 -0.98
C ASN A 740 -10.16 -37.30 0.43
N TYR A 741 -9.17 -36.78 1.14
CA TYR A 741 -9.37 -36.12 2.44
C TYR A 741 -10.27 -34.87 2.31
N LEU A 742 -10.12 -34.11 1.24
CA LEU A 742 -10.95 -32.95 0.93
C LEU A 742 -12.36 -33.31 0.41
N GLY A 743 -12.63 -34.58 0.16
CA GLY A 743 -13.94 -35.09 -0.24
C GLY A 743 -14.17 -35.11 -1.76
N ALA A 744 -13.11 -35.26 -2.57
CA ALA A 744 -13.22 -35.40 -4.00
C ALA A 744 -14.13 -36.60 -4.39
N ASP A 745 -15.03 -36.39 -5.34
CA ASP A 745 -15.94 -37.37 -5.92
C ASP A 745 -15.43 -37.93 -7.26
N TYR A 746 -14.18 -37.65 -7.61
CA TYR A 746 -13.52 -38.05 -8.85
C TYR A 746 -12.18 -38.79 -8.57
N ASN A 747 -11.64 -39.42 -9.61
CA ASN A 747 -10.33 -40.07 -9.53
C ASN A 747 -9.19 -39.10 -9.83
N ALA A 748 -8.57 -38.53 -8.79
CA ALA A 748 -7.48 -37.58 -8.91
C ALA A 748 -6.27 -38.13 -9.68
N ALA A 749 -5.90 -39.40 -9.48
CA ALA A 749 -4.79 -40.03 -10.20
C ALA A 749 -5.01 -40.05 -11.71
N ALA A 750 -6.26 -40.30 -12.17
CA ALA A 750 -6.56 -40.31 -13.60
C ALA A 750 -6.44 -38.93 -14.27
N TYR A 751 -6.65 -37.84 -13.52
CA TYR A 751 -6.41 -36.48 -14.05
C TYR A 751 -4.90 -36.16 -14.10
N MET A 752 -4.15 -36.58 -13.12
CA MET A 752 -2.69 -36.41 -13.13
C MET A 752 -2.03 -37.22 -14.26
N GLU A 753 -2.50 -38.43 -14.54
CA GLU A 753 -2.08 -39.21 -15.71
C GLU A 753 -2.38 -38.51 -17.06
N GLN A 754 -3.39 -37.64 -17.10
CA GLN A 754 -3.74 -36.79 -18.25
C GLN A 754 -2.91 -35.50 -18.33
N GLY A 755 -1.99 -35.27 -17.39
CA GLY A 755 -1.10 -34.11 -17.36
C GLY A 755 -1.62 -32.91 -16.56
N TYR A 756 -2.68 -33.07 -15.74
CA TYR A 756 -3.09 -32.04 -14.81
C TYR A 756 -2.07 -31.89 -13.68
N THR A 757 -1.74 -30.66 -13.29
CA THR A 757 -0.89 -30.42 -12.13
C THR A 757 -1.63 -30.75 -10.82
N ALA A 758 -0.88 -30.87 -9.71
CA ALA A 758 -1.46 -31.07 -8.38
C ALA A 758 -2.48 -29.96 -8.02
N VAL A 759 -2.13 -28.70 -8.29
CA VAL A 759 -2.99 -27.53 -8.09
C VAL A 759 -4.27 -27.61 -8.92
N GLN A 760 -4.16 -27.88 -10.22
CA GLN A 760 -5.31 -28.02 -11.11
C GLN A 760 -6.24 -29.16 -10.67
N THR A 761 -5.66 -30.27 -10.21
CA THR A 761 -6.42 -31.41 -9.72
C THR A 761 -7.22 -31.06 -8.46
N MET A 762 -6.64 -30.32 -7.49
CA MET A 762 -7.34 -29.88 -6.29
C MET A 762 -8.43 -28.84 -6.60
N ASN A 763 -8.21 -27.94 -7.55
CA ASN A 763 -9.18 -26.91 -7.97
C ASN A 763 -10.47 -27.47 -8.61
N MET A 764 -10.52 -28.76 -8.91
CA MET A 764 -11.75 -29.40 -9.38
C MET A 764 -12.76 -29.67 -8.24
N ILE A 765 -12.34 -29.56 -6.99
CA ILE A 765 -13.21 -29.70 -5.82
C ILE A 765 -13.89 -28.36 -5.56
N SER A 766 -15.23 -28.36 -5.52
CA SER A 766 -15.99 -27.14 -5.29
C SER A 766 -15.63 -26.47 -3.96
N GLY A 767 -15.31 -25.18 -3.98
CA GLY A 767 -14.94 -24.40 -2.81
C GLY A 767 -13.53 -24.69 -2.26
N VAL A 768 -12.67 -25.39 -3.01
CA VAL A 768 -11.28 -25.63 -2.68
C VAL A 768 -10.37 -24.89 -3.67
N HIS A 769 -9.43 -24.16 -3.18
CA HIS A 769 -8.41 -23.43 -3.96
C HIS A 769 -7.05 -24.08 -3.73
N GLY A 770 -6.61 -24.92 -4.67
CA GLY A 770 -5.26 -25.49 -4.66
C GLY A 770 -4.22 -24.41 -4.97
N ILE A 771 -3.12 -24.43 -4.27
CA ILE A 771 -2.03 -23.46 -4.43
C ILE A 771 -0.65 -24.13 -4.37
N SER A 772 0.29 -23.55 -5.10
CA SER A 772 1.72 -23.82 -4.96
C SER A 772 2.35 -22.79 -4.02
N LEU A 773 3.27 -23.27 -3.18
CA LEU A 773 3.99 -22.46 -2.20
C LEU A 773 5.51 -22.58 -2.43
N THR A 774 5.93 -22.68 -3.65
CA THR A 774 7.35 -22.85 -4.00
C THR A 774 8.18 -21.65 -3.54
N GLY A 775 9.34 -21.92 -2.96
CA GLY A 775 10.29 -20.88 -2.49
C GLY A 775 10.12 -20.46 -1.02
N ILE A 776 9.01 -20.78 -0.34
CA ILE A 776 8.85 -20.46 1.08
C ILE A 776 9.57 -21.48 2.00
N THR A 777 9.83 -21.08 3.23
CA THR A 777 10.39 -22.02 4.23
C THR A 777 9.32 -22.97 4.80
N CYS A 778 9.78 -24.12 5.34
CA CYS A 778 8.90 -25.08 6.02
C CYS A 778 8.01 -24.40 7.07
N GLU A 779 8.55 -23.50 7.88
CA GLU A 779 7.83 -22.82 8.95
C GLU A 779 6.66 -21.97 8.40
N LYS A 780 6.82 -21.31 7.25
CA LYS A 780 5.76 -20.55 6.59
C LYS A 780 4.66 -21.46 6.04
N ALA A 781 5.02 -22.66 5.53
CA ALA A 781 4.06 -23.65 5.02
C ALA A 781 3.23 -24.30 6.13
N LEU A 782 3.76 -24.44 7.36
CA LEU A 782 3.05 -25.02 8.50
C LEU A 782 1.83 -24.22 8.96
N SER A 783 1.69 -22.95 8.57
CA SER A 783 0.47 -22.18 8.83
C SER A 783 -0.77 -22.89 8.31
N TYR A 784 -0.70 -23.53 7.14
CA TYR A 784 -1.82 -24.27 6.57
C TYR A 784 -2.19 -25.52 7.40
N VAL A 785 -1.20 -26.21 7.95
CA VAL A 785 -1.47 -27.33 8.86
C VAL A 785 -2.16 -26.83 10.13
N GLY A 786 -1.79 -25.63 10.61
CA GLY A 786 -2.44 -24.94 11.72
C GLY A 786 -3.91 -24.61 11.46
N GLU A 787 -4.28 -24.39 10.20
CA GLU A 787 -5.64 -24.11 9.76
C GLU A 787 -6.41 -25.35 9.26
N GLY A 788 -5.82 -26.54 9.42
CA GLY A 788 -6.46 -27.82 9.08
C GLY A 788 -6.27 -28.28 7.64
N SER A 789 -5.37 -27.65 6.87
CA SER A 789 -5.04 -28.02 5.50
C SER A 789 -3.78 -28.87 5.42
N LEU A 790 -3.85 -29.99 4.69
CA LEU A 790 -2.69 -30.87 4.46
C LEU A 790 -1.68 -30.19 3.52
N VAL A 791 -0.40 -30.34 3.81
CA VAL A 791 0.68 -29.80 2.98
C VAL A 791 1.49 -30.91 2.35
N ILE A 792 1.52 -30.99 1.02
CA ILE A 792 2.40 -31.87 0.26
C ILE A 792 3.76 -31.16 0.14
N ALA A 793 4.84 -31.82 0.49
CA ALA A 793 6.20 -31.28 0.41
C ALA A 793 7.12 -32.21 -0.37
N LYS A 794 7.93 -31.63 -1.30
CA LYS A 794 8.96 -32.36 -2.06
C LYS A 794 10.20 -32.59 -1.19
N THR A 795 10.70 -33.81 -1.17
CA THR A 795 11.86 -34.23 -0.35
C THR A 795 13.06 -34.72 -1.17
N GLY A 796 12.86 -35.02 -2.44
CA GLY A 796 13.87 -35.52 -3.38
C GLY A 796 13.40 -35.38 -4.82
N GLU A 797 14.14 -35.97 -5.77
CA GLU A 797 13.88 -35.78 -7.21
C GLU A 797 12.42 -36.12 -7.61
N ASP A 798 11.87 -37.25 -7.10
CA ASP A 798 10.48 -37.66 -7.34
C ASP A 798 9.78 -38.12 -6.04
N GLU A 799 10.24 -37.67 -4.89
CA GLU A 799 9.72 -38.07 -3.60
C GLU A 799 8.98 -36.94 -2.91
N TYR A 800 7.77 -37.24 -2.42
CA TYR A 800 6.88 -36.31 -1.74
C TYR A 800 6.38 -36.92 -0.43
N ILE A 801 6.08 -36.05 0.51
CA ILE A 801 5.45 -36.41 1.80
C ILE A 801 4.23 -35.51 2.01
N ILE A 802 3.33 -35.94 2.90
CA ILE A 802 2.17 -35.16 3.33
C ILE A 802 2.37 -34.78 4.80
N ILE A 803 2.53 -33.49 5.10
CA ILE A 803 2.64 -33.01 6.49
C ILE A 803 1.25 -32.99 7.10
N THR A 804 1.08 -33.66 8.24
CA THR A 804 -0.20 -33.83 8.95
C THR A 804 -0.20 -33.19 10.33
N ALA A 805 0.96 -32.97 10.94
CA ALA A 805 1.06 -32.33 12.25
C ALA A 805 2.41 -31.64 12.46
N TYR A 806 2.44 -30.70 13.40
CA TYR A 806 3.67 -30.09 13.90
C TYR A 806 3.56 -29.71 15.38
N ASN A 807 4.72 -29.55 16.01
CA ASN A 807 4.90 -28.87 17.28
C ASN A 807 6.17 -28.01 17.25
N SER A 808 6.57 -27.40 18.35
CA SER A 808 7.75 -26.51 18.40
C SER A 808 9.09 -27.18 18.03
N SER A 809 9.18 -28.50 17.99
CA SER A 809 10.42 -29.26 17.79
C SER A 809 10.41 -30.17 16.56
N GLU A 810 9.26 -30.66 16.12
CA GLU A 810 9.16 -31.67 15.07
C GLU A 810 7.88 -31.53 14.22
N ILE A 811 7.90 -32.14 13.03
CA ILE A 811 6.75 -32.36 12.16
C ILE A 811 6.40 -33.84 12.14
N ALA A 812 5.09 -34.17 11.96
CA ALA A 812 4.64 -35.50 11.60
C ALA A 812 4.13 -35.53 10.17
N TYR A 813 4.44 -36.59 9.43
CA TYR A 813 4.14 -36.69 8.02
C TYR A 813 3.85 -38.13 7.58
N ILE A 814 3.14 -38.24 6.45
CA ILE A 814 2.94 -39.49 5.72
C ILE A 814 3.93 -39.55 4.57
N GLU A 815 4.74 -40.61 4.47
CA GLU A 815 5.60 -40.88 3.33
C GLU A 815 4.74 -41.42 2.17
N SER A 816 4.62 -40.65 1.07
CA SER A 816 3.67 -40.94 0.00
C SER A 816 4.03 -42.21 -0.81
N SER A 817 5.29 -42.61 -0.80
CA SER A 817 5.76 -43.84 -1.45
C SER A 817 5.48 -45.13 -0.66
N SER A 818 5.30 -45.02 0.67
CA SER A 818 5.08 -46.19 1.55
C SER A 818 3.79 -46.16 2.38
N GLY A 819 3.12 -45.01 2.47
CA GLY A 819 1.97 -44.76 3.35
C GLY A 819 2.33 -44.74 4.84
N SER A 820 3.60 -44.79 5.20
CA SER A 820 4.06 -44.82 6.58
C SER A 820 4.02 -43.47 7.26
N VAL A 821 3.49 -43.39 8.48
CA VAL A 821 3.54 -42.20 9.33
C VAL A 821 4.90 -42.12 10.01
N LYS A 822 5.56 -41.01 9.92
CA LYS A 822 6.91 -40.73 10.48
C LYS A 822 6.96 -39.35 11.12
N THR A 823 7.96 -39.10 11.94
CA THR A 823 8.30 -37.76 12.47
C THR A 823 9.74 -37.41 12.15
N MET A 824 10.03 -36.12 12.06
CA MET A 824 11.39 -35.57 11.95
C MET A 824 11.51 -34.25 12.69
N SER A 825 12.74 -33.87 13.10
CA SER A 825 12.98 -32.61 13.74
C SER A 825 12.70 -31.44 12.75
N MET A 826 12.26 -30.27 13.27
CA MET A 826 12.02 -29.09 12.47
C MET A 826 13.26 -28.67 11.66
N ASN A 827 14.46 -28.79 12.26
CA ASN A 827 15.72 -28.44 11.59
C ASN A 827 16.05 -29.41 10.43
N ASP A 828 15.77 -30.71 10.59
CA ASP A 828 16.00 -31.70 9.53
C ASP A 828 14.97 -31.54 8.41
N ALA A 829 13.71 -31.21 8.75
CA ALA A 829 12.66 -30.89 7.80
C ALA A 829 13.06 -29.69 6.94
N GLY A 830 13.49 -28.59 7.55
CA GLY A 830 13.95 -27.39 6.84
C GLY A 830 15.11 -27.70 5.88
N LYS A 831 16.09 -28.51 6.28
CA LYS A 831 17.20 -28.92 5.40
C LYS A 831 16.73 -29.81 4.25
N MET A 832 15.88 -30.79 4.53
CA MET A 832 15.35 -31.72 3.52
C MET A 832 14.54 -30.98 2.46
N PHE A 833 13.63 -30.10 2.87
CA PHE A 833 12.81 -29.34 1.92
C PHE A 833 13.63 -28.33 1.13
N SER A 834 14.63 -27.69 1.75
CA SER A 834 15.56 -26.82 1.02
C SER A 834 16.36 -27.59 -0.06
N GLN A 835 16.76 -28.84 0.21
CA GLN A 835 17.37 -29.69 -0.80
C GLN A 835 16.38 -30.14 -1.89
N GLY A 836 15.10 -30.25 -1.57
CA GLY A 836 13.99 -30.51 -2.50
C GLY A 836 13.52 -29.28 -3.27
N GLY A 837 14.14 -28.09 -3.08
CA GLY A 837 13.80 -26.84 -3.77
C GLY A 837 12.72 -26.02 -3.07
N ASN A 838 12.34 -26.33 -1.81
CA ASN A 838 11.23 -25.71 -1.07
C ASN A 838 9.92 -25.71 -1.86
N ILE A 839 9.58 -26.86 -2.43
CA ILE A 839 8.35 -27.01 -3.22
C ILE A 839 7.27 -27.61 -2.34
N TYR A 840 6.15 -26.87 -2.19
CA TYR A 840 4.98 -27.31 -1.43
C TYR A 840 3.71 -27.11 -2.24
N VAL A 841 2.74 -28.00 -2.03
CA VAL A 841 1.37 -27.86 -2.57
C VAL A 841 0.36 -28.05 -1.44
N THR A 842 -0.61 -27.17 -1.38
CA THR A 842 -1.69 -27.23 -0.38
C THR A 842 -2.98 -26.63 -0.96
N SER A 843 -3.98 -26.40 -0.11
CA SER A 843 -5.24 -25.77 -0.50
C SER A 843 -5.80 -24.93 0.65
N TYR A 844 -6.64 -23.97 0.31
CA TYR A 844 -7.49 -23.23 1.25
C TYR A 844 -8.96 -23.24 0.78
N LYS A 845 -9.89 -22.90 1.67
CA LYS A 845 -11.34 -22.88 1.39
C LYS A 845 -11.92 -21.49 1.47
#